data_78c105f95dc769852611fc18c9a87108
#
_entry.id   78c105f95dc769852611fc18c9a87108
#
_cell.length_a   1.000
_cell.length_b   1.000
_cell.length_c   1.000
_cell.angle_alpha   90.00
_cell.angle_beta   90.00
_cell.angle_gamma   90.00
#
_symmetry.space_group_name_H-M   'P 1'
#
loop_
_entity.id
_entity.type
_entity.pdbx_description
1 polymer ?
#
loop_
_entity_poly.entity_id
_entity_poly.type
_entity_poly.pdbx_seq_one_letter_code
_entity_poly.pdbx_strand_id
1 'polypeptide(L)'
;MVDYNRDNTLPRDIVDEMNESYLNYSMSVIVSRALPDVRDGLKPIHRRILYGMSELGSHWNRPYKKSARIVGDVMGKYHPHGDASIYDALVRMAQDFSMRHELIDGQGNFGSVDGDRAAAMRYTESRMTKLSGEMLKDLEKNTVDLQPNFDETLTEPTVLPATVPTLLINGSEGIAVGMATKIPPHNMNEIINGLVALIDNKNLTTVELMEHIKGPDFPTAGLILGVDGLKQAYETGRGKIKMRARAHIETTKSGKDNIVITELPYQVNKANLIEKIADLARDKRIQGITELRDESDKDGVRVVIESKRDAIPEVILNQLYKHTQLQDTFGIILLALVGGVPKIMPIKEVLNHFIDFRHEIVVRRTEFDLKGAEERAHILEGLKIALDNIDDVIKIIRASKDPTMAKEGLMNNFRLSEKQSQAILDMRLQKLTGLEVNKVVEEYKEVIKLITHLKGILESHAQRMSIIKLELQEMKDQYGDPRRTEIIPVDSDFTMEDMIADEEVVLTITHEGYIKRTALNTYRTQRRGGRGVQGATSKEEDFVEHLFIVNTHNYMLFFTDRGKCHWLKVYDIPQGGRATRGRAIVNLIGCEPGEKVEAFVSVKDFDDQHYIVMATRNGLVKKTALSAYSKPRKGGIYAIDIREGDTLIEARVTNGENDILLGTREGKSIRFSEKNIRSTGRKTMGVIGIRLGSKEDYVIAMLVVKREGTILVATEKGLGKRTDVIQYRTQTRGGKGVMTMRVTEKTGKMVSIMEVVDADDLIVITDKGVLMRQPVSHIRTIGRVTQGVKLVKLDDGSKISSISRVINEEAPRENNDKTEAAQEGKSEETPVVEKK
;
A
#
# COMPACT_ATOMS: atom_id res chain seq x y z
N MET A 1 -12.82 -78.55 14.73
CA MET A 1 -12.03 -77.77 13.74
C MET A 1 -12.92 -76.63 13.23
N VAL A 2 -12.69 -75.50 13.64
CA VAL A 2 -13.40 -74.28 13.12
C VAL A 2 -12.74 -73.94 11.80
N ASP A 3 -13.55 -73.97 10.74
CA ASP A 3 -13.09 -73.70 9.36
C ASP A 3 -12.84 -72.18 9.24
N TYR A 4 -11.59 -71.83 9.24
CA TYR A 4 -11.11 -70.40 9.15
C TYR A 4 -11.03 -69.85 7.71
N ASN A 5 -11.58 -70.56 6.70
CA ASN A 5 -11.54 -70.20 5.28
C ASN A 5 -12.90 -69.67 4.77
N ARG A 6 -13.43 -68.65 5.35
CA ARG A 6 -14.35 -67.73 4.64
C ARG A 6 -13.69 -66.36 4.57
N ASP A 7 -12.85 -66.21 3.56
CA ASP A 7 -12.43 -64.88 3.14
C ASP A 7 -13.68 -64.08 2.73
N ASN A 8 -14.15 -63.27 3.65
CA ASN A 8 -15.19 -62.24 3.38
C ASN A 8 -14.56 -61.01 2.69
N THR A 9 -13.69 -61.26 1.71
CA THR A 9 -13.10 -60.21 0.88
C THR A 9 -14.04 -59.91 -0.29
N LEU A 10 -14.60 -58.73 -0.30
CA LEU A 10 -15.33 -58.19 -1.45
C LEU A 10 -14.33 -57.48 -2.34
N PRO A 11 -14.17 -57.90 -3.62
CA PRO A 11 -13.31 -57.19 -4.55
C PRO A 11 -13.93 -55.81 -4.82
N ARG A 12 -13.15 -54.75 -4.60
CA ARG A 12 -13.52 -53.37 -4.88
C ARG A 12 -12.44 -52.72 -5.72
N ASP A 13 -12.82 -51.99 -6.78
CA ASP A 13 -11.89 -51.24 -7.60
C ASP A 13 -11.26 -50.16 -6.75
N ILE A 14 -9.94 -50.02 -6.81
CA ILE A 14 -9.20 -48.98 -6.07
C ILE A 14 -9.62 -47.56 -6.50
N VAL A 15 -10.01 -47.36 -7.76
CA VAL A 15 -10.47 -46.09 -8.29
C VAL A 15 -11.81 -45.72 -7.64
N ASP A 16 -12.74 -46.67 -7.50
CA ASP A 16 -14.04 -46.42 -6.86
C ASP A 16 -13.86 -46.14 -5.38
N GLU A 17 -13.01 -46.90 -4.68
CA GLU A 17 -12.69 -46.67 -3.27
C GLU A 17 -12.06 -45.31 -3.03
N MET A 18 -11.06 -44.92 -3.86
CA MET A 18 -10.39 -43.62 -3.77
C MET A 18 -11.36 -42.50 -4.04
N ASN A 19 -12.21 -42.59 -5.06
CA ASN A 19 -13.20 -41.57 -5.39
C ASN A 19 -14.19 -41.36 -4.25
N GLU A 20 -14.76 -42.42 -3.72
CA GLU A 20 -15.73 -42.35 -2.62
C GLU A 20 -15.08 -41.80 -1.34
N SER A 21 -13.93 -42.35 -0.95
CA SER A 21 -13.21 -41.92 0.25
C SER A 21 -12.75 -40.48 0.15
N TYR A 22 -12.24 -40.02 -1.03
CA TYR A 22 -11.82 -38.66 -1.24
C TYR A 22 -13.03 -37.70 -1.26
N LEU A 23 -14.16 -38.11 -1.84
CA LEU A 23 -15.38 -37.33 -1.84
C LEU A 23 -15.89 -37.09 -0.42
N ASN A 24 -15.99 -38.20 0.37
CA ASN A 24 -16.43 -38.17 1.76
C ASN A 24 -15.51 -37.31 2.63
N TYR A 25 -14.19 -37.49 2.49
CA TYR A 25 -13.21 -36.62 3.16
C TYR A 25 -13.38 -35.16 2.77
N SER A 26 -13.51 -34.86 1.47
CA SER A 26 -13.66 -33.50 0.97
C SER A 26 -14.94 -32.84 1.50
N MET A 27 -16.05 -33.56 1.49
CA MET A 27 -17.32 -33.06 2.05
C MET A 27 -17.19 -32.79 3.55
N SER A 28 -16.58 -33.71 4.32
CA SER A 28 -16.35 -33.51 5.75
C SER A 28 -15.50 -32.29 6.04
N VAL A 29 -14.38 -32.09 5.28
CA VAL A 29 -13.50 -30.92 5.45
C VAL A 29 -14.21 -29.62 5.09
N ILE A 30 -15.03 -29.62 4.02
CA ILE A 30 -15.75 -28.42 3.56
C ILE A 30 -16.84 -28.03 4.58
N VAL A 31 -17.74 -28.97 4.91
CA VAL A 31 -18.96 -28.67 5.68
C VAL A 31 -18.69 -28.67 7.19
N SER A 32 -17.87 -29.60 7.70
CA SER A 32 -17.73 -29.88 9.12
C SER A 32 -16.42 -29.40 9.76
N ARG A 33 -15.55 -28.68 9.01
CA ARG A 33 -14.25 -28.25 9.56
C ARG A 33 -13.80 -26.86 9.16
N ALA A 34 -13.64 -26.60 7.84
CA ALA A 34 -12.84 -25.46 7.36
C ALA A 34 -13.65 -24.20 7.14
N LEU A 35 -14.93 -24.32 6.72
CA LEU A 35 -15.73 -23.17 6.31
C LEU A 35 -16.70 -22.73 7.41
N PRO A 36 -16.93 -21.41 7.56
CA PRO A 36 -17.92 -20.85 8.47
C PRO A 36 -19.34 -20.94 7.87
N ASP A 37 -20.37 -21.04 8.71
CA ASP A 37 -21.77 -20.86 8.32
C ASP A 37 -22.05 -19.34 8.16
N VAL A 38 -22.81 -18.97 7.12
CA VAL A 38 -23.10 -17.55 6.84
C VAL A 38 -23.96 -16.90 7.93
N ARG A 39 -24.76 -17.70 8.67
CA ARG A 39 -25.71 -17.23 9.69
C ARG A 39 -25.02 -16.75 10.97
N ASP A 40 -24.11 -17.57 11.54
CA ASP A 40 -23.41 -17.26 12.79
C ASP A 40 -21.94 -16.92 12.61
N GLY A 41 -21.39 -17.09 11.41
CA GLY A 41 -19.98 -16.78 11.08
C GLY A 41 -18.96 -17.73 11.71
N LEU A 42 -19.38 -18.82 12.33
CA LEU A 42 -18.53 -19.71 13.08
C LEU A 42 -18.24 -21.01 12.32
N LYS A 43 -17.02 -21.50 12.51
CA LYS A 43 -16.69 -22.89 12.18
C LYS A 43 -17.24 -23.83 13.26
N PRO A 44 -17.47 -25.11 12.97
CA PRO A 44 -18.00 -26.08 13.97
C PRO A 44 -17.21 -26.09 15.28
N ILE A 45 -15.87 -26.01 15.24
CA ILE A 45 -15.03 -25.99 16.44
C ILE A 45 -15.30 -24.77 17.33
N HIS A 46 -15.42 -23.57 16.75
CA HIS A 46 -15.71 -22.33 17.51
C HIS A 46 -17.08 -22.41 18.16
N ARG A 47 -18.10 -22.89 17.42
CA ARG A 47 -19.46 -23.06 17.90
C ARG A 47 -19.51 -24.02 19.07
N ARG A 48 -18.83 -25.18 18.97
CA ARG A 48 -18.76 -26.19 20.01
C ARG A 48 -18.04 -25.70 21.28
N ILE A 49 -16.98 -24.88 21.11
CA ILE A 49 -16.30 -24.26 22.27
C ILE A 49 -17.25 -23.31 23.00
N LEU A 50 -17.92 -22.38 22.30
CA LEU A 50 -18.85 -21.44 22.95
C LEU A 50 -20.04 -22.15 23.58
N TYR A 51 -20.62 -23.15 22.91
CA TYR A 51 -21.72 -23.94 23.44
C TYR A 51 -21.30 -24.74 24.69
N GLY A 52 -20.16 -25.43 24.63
CA GLY A 52 -19.62 -26.17 25.79
C GLY A 52 -19.25 -25.24 26.95
N MET A 53 -18.75 -24.04 26.71
CA MET A 53 -18.51 -23.06 27.77
C MET A 53 -19.80 -22.56 28.40
N SER A 54 -20.87 -22.41 27.62
CA SER A 54 -22.20 -22.05 28.15
C SER A 54 -22.76 -23.15 29.04
N GLU A 55 -22.72 -24.42 28.59
CA GLU A 55 -23.14 -25.59 29.37
C GLU A 55 -22.35 -25.74 30.69
N LEU A 56 -21.04 -25.45 30.65
CA LEU A 56 -20.19 -25.39 31.82
C LEU A 56 -20.50 -24.20 32.75
N GLY A 57 -21.35 -23.23 32.32
CA GLY A 57 -21.63 -22.01 33.06
C GLY A 57 -20.39 -21.08 33.17
N SER A 58 -19.54 -21.05 32.14
CA SER A 58 -18.34 -20.20 32.05
C SER A 58 -18.66 -18.84 31.40
N HIS A 59 -19.68 -18.15 31.95
CA HIS A 59 -20.12 -16.86 31.44
C HIS A 59 -19.21 -15.70 31.91
N TRP A 60 -19.33 -14.55 31.25
CA TRP A 60 -18.54 -13.35 31.50
C TRP A 60 -18.58 -12.83 32.94
N ASN A 61 -19.70 -13.05 33.64
CA ASN A 61 -19.95 -12.65 35.02
C ASN A 61 -19.62 -13.74 36.08
N ARG A 62 -18.96 -14.81 35.65
CA ARG A 62 -18.53 -15.94 36.50
C ARG A 62 -17.00 -15.96 36.59
N PRO A 63 -16.44 -16.63 37.62
CA PRO A 63 -15.00 -16.85 37.73
C PRO A 63 -14.45 -17.58 36.51
N TYR A 64 -13.18 -17.28 36.19
CA TYR A 64 -12.41 -18.00 35.16
C TYR A 64 -12.30 -19.49 35.49
N LYS A 65 -12.24 -20.29 34.48
CA LYS A 65 -11.98 -21.74 34.55
C LYS A 65 -10.68 -22.09 33.86
N LYS A 66 -9.96 -23.11 34.35
CA LYS A 66 -8.79 -23.62 33.64
C LYS A 66 -9.15 -23.99 32.21
N SER A 67 -8.35 -23.53 31.24
CA SER A 67 -8.58 -23.82 29.81
C SER A 67 -8.60 -25.34 29.54
N ALA A 68 -7.77 -26.11 30.26
CA ALA A 68 -7.76 -27.58 30.18
C ALA A 68 -9.10 -28.23 30.52
N ARG A 69 -9.90 -27.65 31.45
CA ARG A 69 -11.24 -28.15 31.79
C ARG A 69 -12.21 -27.92 30.64
N ILE A 70 -12.15 -26.72 30.03
CA ILE A 70 -13.03 -26.39 28.89
C ILE A 70 -12.70 -27.28 27.70
N VAL A 71 -11.40 -27.42 27.36
CA VAL A 71 -10.92 -28.29 26.28
C VAL A 71 -11.35 -29.74 26.49
N GLY A 72 -11.18 -30.26 27.71
CA GLY A 72 -11.56 -31.64 28.05
C GLY A 72 -13.07 -31.88 27.93
N ASP A 73 -13.90 -30.91 28.36
CA ASP A 73 -15.37 -31.02 28.28
C ASP A 73 -15.85 -30.98 26.82
N VAL A 74 -15.31 -30.03 26.03
CA VAL A 74 -15.64 -29.91 24.60
C VAL A 74 -15.20 -31.13 23.81
N MET A 75 -13.99 -31.66 24.08
CA MET A 75 -13.45 -32.85 23.43
C MET A 75 -14.32 -34.09 23.75
N GLY A 76 -14.68 -34.25 25.01
CA GLY A 76 -15.44 -35.43 25.44
C GLY A 76 -16.90 -35.45 25.01
N LYS A 77 -17.52 -34.25 24.81
CA LYS A 77 -18.96 -34.15 24.53
C LYS A 77 -19.30 -33.82 23.08
N TYR A 78 -18.49 -33.00 22.41
CA TYR A 78 -18.92 -32.39 21.14
C TYR A 78 -17.89 -32.53 20.00
N HIS A 79 -16.58 -32.53 20.30
CA HIS A 79 -15.55 -32.46 19.26
C HIS A 79 -14.50 -33.56 19.40
N PRO A 80 -14.68 -34.74 18.77
CA PRO A 80 -13.84 -35.94 18.95
C PRO A 80 -12.52 -35.82 18.17
N HIS A 81 -11.73 -34.76 18.41
CA HIS A 81 -10.44 -34.48 17.81
C HIS A 81 -9.40 -34.14 18.89
N GLY A 82 -8.12 -33.98 18.49
CA GLY A 82 -7.04 -33.70 19.44
C GLY A 82 -7.24 -32.43 20.25
N ASP A 83 -6.89 -32.47 21.53
CA ASP A 83 -6.95 -31.38 22.50
C ASP A 83 -6.21 -30.11 22.05
N ALA A 84 -5.06 -30.30 21.38
CA ALA A 84 -4.28 -29.17 20.83
C ALA A 84 -5.08 -28.32 19.84
N SER A 85 -5.86 -28.96 18.94
CA SER A 85 -6.66 -28.22 17.95
C SER A 85 -7.78 -27.38 18.59
N ILE A 86 -8.40 -27.93 19.66
CA ILE A 86 -9.44 -27.25 20.43
C ILE A 86 -8.81 -26.08 21.21
N TYR A 87 -7.65 -26.32 21.84
CA TYR A 87 -6.95 -25.29 22.60
C TYR A 87 -6.48 -24.15 21.69
N ASP A 88 -5.88 -24.44 20.53
CA ASP A 88 -5.42 -23.42 19.57
C ASP A 88 -6.59 -22.56 19.05
N ALA A 89 -7.76 -23.17 18.80
CA ALA A 89 -8.96 -22.42 18.42
C ALA A 89 -9.46 -21.51 19.57
N LEU A 90 -9.45 -22.02 20.82
CA LEU A 90 -9.79 -21.25 22.02
C LEU A 90 -8.82 -20.07 22.21
N VAL A 91 -7.51 -20.32 22.08
CA VAL A 91 -6.47 -19.29 22.18
C VAL A 91 -6.70 -18.19 21.15
N ARG A 92 -6.92 -18.55 19.88
CA ARG A 92 -7.16 -17.57 18.82
C ARG A 92 -8.38 -16.69 19.08
N MET A 93 -9.44 -17.21 19.68
CA MET A 93 -10.64 -16.43 20.04
C MET A 93 -10.40 -15.47 21.22
N ALA A 94 -9.28 -15.60 21.94
CA ALA A 94 -8.88 -14.72 23.05
C ALA A 94 -7.76 -13.75 22.71
N GLN A 95 -7.27 -13.73 21.45
CA GLN A 95 -6.17 -12.85 21.00
C GLN A 95 -6.73 -11.56 20.41
N ASP A 96 -6.39 -10.42 20.99
CA ASP A 96 -6.79 -9.07 20.56
C ASP A 96 -6.19 -8.64 19.22
N PHE A 97 -5.04 -9.23 18.84
CA PHE A 97 -4.40 -9.04 17.53
C PHE A 97 -4.91 -9.99 16.44
N SER A 98 -5.69 -11.03 16.80
CA SER A 98 -6.29 -11.99 15.86
C SER A 98 -7.76 -11.72 15.60
N MET A 99 -8.51 -11.32 16.65
CA MET A 99 -9.94 -11.07 16.62
C MET A 99 -10.22 -9.57 16.72
N ARG A 100 -11.10 -9.04 15.86
CA ARG A 100 -11.51 -7.63 15.97
C ARG A 100 -12.37 -7.37 17.20
N HIS A 101 -13.16 -8.37 17.57
CA HIS A 101 -13.90 -8.45 18.82
C HIS A 101 -13.71 -9.85 19.42
N GLU A 102 -13.03 -9.92 20.55
CA GLU A 102 -12.75 -11.18 21.22
C GLU A 102 -14.02 -11.89 21.67
N LEU A 103 -14.05 -13.21 21.52
CA LEU A 103 -15.15 -14.05 21.98
C LEU A 103 -14.83 -14.75 23.30
N ILE A 104 -13.57 -14.82 23.67
CA ILE A 104 -13.10 -15.44 24.91
C ILE A 104 -12.25 -14.42 25.66
N ASP A 105 -12.52 -14.28 26.95
CA ASP A 105 -11.74 -13.49 27.90
C ASP A 105 -10.73 -14.45 28.56
N GLY A 106 -9.43 -14.23 28.25
CA GLY A 106 -8.33 -15.08 28.68
C GLY A 106 -7.51 -14.45 29.80
N GLN A 107 -7.09 -15.27 30.79
CA GLN A 107 -6.17 -14.90 31.83
C GLN A 107 -4.91 -15.77 31.77
N GLY A 108 -3.74 -15.13 31.61
CA GLY A 108 -2.45 -15.78 31.43
C GLY A 108 -1.80 -15.42 30.09
N ASN A 109 -0.86 -16.22 29.61
CA ASN A 109 -0.21 -16.01 28.33
C ASN A 109 -0.94 -16.73 27.22
N PHE A 110 -1.59 -15.98 26.33
CA PHE A 110 -2.30 -16.44 25.14
C PHE A 110 -1.51 -16.19 23.84
N GLY A 111 -0.18 -16.02 23.94
CA GLY A 111 0.67 -15.71 22.80
C GLY A 111 0.86 -14.21 22.57
N SER A 112 1.65 -13.86 21.57
CA SER A 112 1.97 -12.47 21.22
C SER A 112 2.04 -12.25 19.70
N VAL A 113 2.11 -10.98 19.28
CA VAL A 113 2.32 -10.58 17.88
C VAL A 113 3.71 -11.04 17.37
N ASP A 114 4.63 -11.37 18.28
CA ASP A 114 5.95 -11.94 17.95
C ASP A 114 5.89 -13.41 17.53
N GLY A 115 4.71 -14.02 17.63
CA GLY A 115 4.50 -15.42 17.29
C GLY A 115 4.84 -16.37 18.43
N ASP A 116 4.99 -15.87 19.65
CA ASP A 116 5.09 -16.70 20.84
C ASP A 116 3.83 -17.55 20.97
N ARG A 117 4.05 -18.81 21.34
CA ARG A 117 2.94 -19.72 21.58
C ARG A 117 2.28 -19.42 22.93
N ALA A 118 0.98 -19.66 23.00
CA ALA A 118 0.28 -19.64 24.27
C ALA A 118 0.90 -20.62 25.28
N ALA A 119 0.84 -20.28 26.56
CA ALA A 119 1.22 -21.22 27.63
C ALA A 119 0.36 -22.47 27.58
N ALA A 120 0.85 -23.59 28.08
CA ALA A 120 0.06 -24.84 28.10
C ALA A 120 -1.29 -24.63 28.85
N MET A 121 -2.35 -25.26 28.36
CA MET A 121 -3.76 -25.11 28.81
C MET A 121 -3.99 -25.31 30.33
N ARG A 122 -3.06 -25.96 31.03
CA ARG A 122 -3.08 -26.12 32.48
C ARG A 122 -2.70 -24.83 33.24
N TYR A 123 -2.03 -23.88 32.60
CA TYR A 123 -1.62 -22.61 33.18
C TYR A 123 -2.58 -21.46 32.84
N THR A 124 -3.25 -21.53 31.69
CA THR A 124 -4.17 -20.50 31.26
C THR A 124 -5.58 -20.71 31.82
N GLU A 125 -6.32 -19.63 31.98
CA GLU A 125 -7.73 -19.64 32.41
C GLU A 125 -8.55 -18.84 31.42
N SER A 126 -9.81 -19.21 31.21
CA SER A 126 -10.68 -18.57 30.25
C SER A 126 -12.15 -18.57 30.67
N ARG A 127 -12.90 -17.62 30.17
CA ARG A 127 -14.35 -17.50 30.25
C ARG A 127 -14.87 -16.82 28.98
N MET A 128 -16.15 -16.86 28.74
CA MET A 128 -16.78 -16.14 27.62
C MET A 128 -16.72 -14.61 27.85
N THR A 129 -16.59 -13.84 26.77
CA THR A 129 -16.81 -12.40 26.81
C THR A 129 -18.32 -12.08 26.89
N LYS A 130 -18.65 -10.82 27.13
CA LYS A 130 -20.03 -10.36 27.13
C LYS A 130 -20.68 -10.53 25.73
N LEU A 131 -19.92 -10.27 24.68
CA LEU A 131 -20.37 -10.43 23.28
C LEU A 131 -20.71 -11.89 22.95
N SER A 132 -19.95 -12.86 23.45
CA SER A 132 -20.27 -14.28 23.27
C SER A 132 -21.58 -14.68 23.95
N GLY A 133 -21.95 -14.01 25.05
CA GLY A 133 -23.26 -14.18 25.67
C GLY A 133 -24.40 -13.77 24.74
N GLU A 134 -24.23 -12.69 23.97
CA GLU A 134 -25.24 -12.25 22.99
C GLU A 134 -25.36 -13.23 21.79
N MET A 135 -24.31 -13.96 21.47
CA MET A 135 -24.38 -15.00 20.42
C MET A 135 -25.20 -16.24 20.85
N LEU A 136 -25.33 -16.47 22.15
CA LEU A 136 -26.04 -17.62 22.73
C LEU A 136 -27.42 -17.23 23.28
N LYS A 137 -27.82 -15.97 23.17
CA LYS A 137 -29.05 -15.41 23.67
C LYS A 137 -30.27 -16.10 23.06
N ASP A 138 -31.24 -16.48 23.90
CA ASP A 138 -32.47 -17.14 23.50
C ASP A 138 -32.27 -18.55 22.89
N LEU A 139 -31.11 -19.21 23.09
CA LEU A 139 -30.86 -20.57 22.60
C LEU A 139 -31.86 -21.59 23.19
N GLU A 140 -32.28 -21.40 24.45
CA GLU A 140 -33.25 -22.21 25.15
C GLU A 140 -34.70 -22.06 24.64
N LYS A 141 -34.96 -21.09 23.74
CA LYS A 141 -36.28 -20.80 23.17
C LYS A 141 -36.52 -21.47 21.80
N ASN A 142 -35.85 -22.58 21.50
CA ASN A 142 -35.96 -23.30 20.22
C ASN A 142 -35.72 -22.39 18.98
N THR A 143 -34.88 -21.41 19.11
CA THR A 143 -34.58 -20.44 18.04
C THR A 143 -33.78 -21.03 16.88
N VAL A 144 -33.07 -22.13 17.14
CA VAL A 144 -32.23 -22.86 16.16
C VAL A 144 -32.46 -24.34 16.28
N ASP A 145 -32.14 -25.09 15.23
CA ASP A 145 -32.25 -26.54 15.22
C ASP A 145 -31.09 -27.17 15.99
N LEU A 146 -31.40 -28.25 16.70
CA LEU A 146 -30.45 -29.09 17.41
C LEU A 146 -30.19 -30.36 16.60
N GLN A 147 -28.96 -30.84 16.63
CA GLN A 147 -28.54 -32.11 16.04
C GLN A 147 -27.87 -32.97 17.09
N PRO A 148 -27.87 -34.31 16.93
CA PRO A 148 -27.11 -35.20 17.80
C PRO A 148 -25.62 -34.86 17.74
N ASN A 149 -24.92 -35.06 18.86
CA ASN A 149 -23.47 -35.00 18.89
C ASN A 149 -22.88 -36.27 18.23
N PHE A 150 -21.54 -36.44 18.23
CA PHE A 150 -20.85 -37.52 17.53
C PHE A 150 -21.18 -38.95 18.05
N ASP A 151 -21.62 -39.11 19.30
CA ASP A 151 -21.98 -40.38 19.92
C ASP A 151 -23.51 -40.54 20.20
N GLU A 152 -24.29 -39.58 19.69
CA GLU A 152 -25.77 -39.52 19.82
C GLU A 152 -26.31 -39.44 21.27
N THR A 153 -25.42 -39.21 22.26
CA THR A 153 -25.83 -39.14 23.67
C THR A 153 -26.34 -37.74 24.06
N LEU A 154 -25.90 -36.72 23.40
CA LEU A 154 -26.26 -35.31 23.64
C LEU A 154 -26.68 -34.63 22.33
N THR A 155 -27.18 -33.42 22.47
CA THR A 155 -27.49 -32.56 21.31
C THR A 155 -26.63 -31.31 21.31
N GLU A 156 -26.30 -30.83 20.12
CA GLU A 156 -25.60 -29.57 19.89
C GLU A 156 -26.35 -28.70 18.88
N PRO A 157 -26.25 -27.34 18.97
CA PRO A 157 -26.92 -26.46 18.02
C PRO A 157 -26.21 -26.51 16.65
N THR A 158 -27.00 -26.58 15.58
CA THR A 158 -26.49 -26.51 14.21
C THR A 158 -25.82 -25.19 13.91
N VAL A 159 -26.38 -24.08 14.46
CA VAL A 159 -25.86 -22.71 14.45
C VAL A 159 -26.22 -22.02 15.75
N LEU A 160 -25.52 -20.94 16.14
CA LEU A 160 -25.89 -20.12 17.29
C LEU A 160 -26.86 -19.03 16.87
N PRO A 161 -27.80 -18.60 17.75
CA PRO A 161 -28.76 -17.53 17.45
C PRO A 161 -28.13 -16.13 17.48
N ALA A 162 -26.97 -15.98 16.88
CA ALA A 162 -26.11 -14.80 16.93
C ALA A 162 -26.87 -13.49 16.67
N THR A 163 -26.74 -12.52 17.58
CA THR A 163 -27.35 -11.20 17.46
C THR A 163 -26.54 -10.24 16.59
N VAL A 164 -25.27 -10.56 16.32
CA VAL A 164 -24.33 -9.77 15.52
C VAL A 164 -23.80 -10.60 14.35
N PRO A 165 -23.50 -9.97 13.20
CA PRO A 165 -22.98 -10.66 12.01
C PRO A 165 -21.48 -10.98 12.16
N THR A 166 -21.16 -11.94 13.02
CA THR A 166 -19.81 -12.31 13.43
C THR A 166 -18.92 -12.66 12.23
N LEU A 167 -19.51 -13.22 11.15
CA LEU A 167 -18.79 -13.50 9.91
C LEU A 167 -18.04 -12.30 9.34
N LEU A 168 -18.69 -11.13 9.35
CA LEU A 168 -18.08 -9.89 8.83
C LEU A 168 -17.32 -9.14 9.93
N ILE A 169 -17.80 -9.13 11.16
CA ILE A 169 -17.16 -8.39 12.26
C ILE A 169 -15.78 -8.95 12.59
N ASN A 170 -15.67 -10.27 12.75
CA ASN A 170 -14.40 -10.95 13.07
C ASN A 170 -13.69 -11.56 11.85
N GLY A 171 -14.40 -11.67 10.74
CA GLY A 171 -13.89 -12.37 9.57
C GLY A 171 -13.75 -13.88 9.79
N SER A 172 -13.25 -14.57 8.78
CA SER A 172 -12.91 -16.00 8.88
C SER A 172 -11.87 -16.37 7.83
N GLU A 173 -10.93 -17.22 8.19
CA GLU A 173 -9.94 -17.79 7.29
C GLU A 173 -9.94 -19.31 7.41
N GLY A 174 -9.96 -20.02 6.28
CA GLY A 174 -9.96 -21.48 6.25
C GLY A 174 -9.60 -22.04 4.90
N ILE A 175 -8.88 -23.18 4.93
CA ILE A 175 -8.47 -23.91 3.72
C ILE A 175 -9.22 -25.23 3.72
N ALA A 176 -10.07 -25.43 2.71
CA ALA A 176 -10.78 -26.67 2.45
C ALA A 176 -10.21 -27.37 1.22
N VAL A 177 -10.78 -28.50 0.84
CA VAL A 177 -10.38 -29.20 -0.39
C VAL A 177 -10.91 -28.44 -1.60
N GLY A 178 -10.01 -27.98 -2.47
CA GLY A 178 -10.36 -27.28 -3.71
C GLY A 178 -10.84 -25.83 -3.53
N MET A 179 -10.96 -25.32 -2.32
CA MET A 179 -11.43 -23.97 -2.05
C MET A 179 -10.88 -23.41 -0.73
N ALA A 180 -10.84 -22.10 -0.61
CA ALA A 180 -10.44 -21.41 0.60
C ALA A 180 -11.37 -20.22 0.87
N THR A 181 -11.60 -19.91 2.14
CA THR A 181 -12.24 -18.69 2.59
C THR A 181 -11.21 -17.76 3.22
N LYS A 182 -11.31 -16.47 2.91
CA LYS A 182 -10.51 -15.42 3.55
C LYS A 182 -11.33 -14.14 3.62
N ILE A 183 -12.16 -14.06 4.67
CA ILE A 183 -13.06 -12.95 4.94
C ILE A 183 -12.37 -12.03 5.94
N PRO A 184 -12.11 -10.75 5.59
CA PRO A 184 -11.48 -9.81 6.50
C PRO A 184 -12.46 -9.36 7.59
N PRO A 185 -11.98 -8.97 8.78
CA PRO A 185 -12.78 -8.33 9.81
C PRO A 185 -13.21 -6.92 9.40
N HIS A 186 -14.35 -6.44 9.95
CA HIS A 186 -14.92 -5.13 9.66
C HIS A 186 -15.33 -4.42 10.96
N ASN A 187 -15.49 -3.11 10.87
CA ASN A 187 -16.00 -2.31 11.98
C ASN A 187 -17.48 -2.60 12.25
N MET A 188 -17.82 -2.86 13.53
CA MET A 188 -19.19 -3.20 13.95
C MET A 188 -20.18 -2.09 13.63
N ASN A 189 -19.83 -0.83 13.89
CA ASN A 189 -20.69 0.31 13.62
C ASN A 189 -21.04 0.42 12.14
N GLU A 190 -20.07 0.18 11.26
CA GLU A 190 -20.26 0.25 9.80
C GLU A 190 -21.15 -0.89 9.30
N ILE A 191 -20.92 -2.11 9.76
CA ILE A 191 -21.73 -3.26 9.36
C ILE A 191 -23.17 -3.11 9.85
N ILE A 192 -23.38 -2.67 11.08
CA ILE A 192 -24.74 -2.44 11.61
C ILE A 192 -25.44 -1.31 10.85
N ASN A 193 -24.74 -0.21 10.53
CA ASN A 193 -25.30 0.86 9.71
C ASN A 193 -25.71 0.34 8.32
N GLY A 194 -24.87 -0.50 7.69
CA GLY A 194 -25.19 -1.14 6.42
C GLY A 194 -26.39 -2.08 6.50
N LEU A 195 -26.52 -2.87 7.56
CA LEU A 195 -27.70 -3.73 7.80
C LEU A 195 -28.97 -2.92 7.96
N VAL A 196 -28.94 -1.85 8.76
CA VAL A 196 -30.09 -0.96 8.97
C VAL A 196 -30.50 -0.30 7.65
N ALA A 197 -29.54 0.21 6.87
CA ALA A 197 -29.81 0.79 5.56
C ALA A 197 -30.43 -0.23 4.60
N LEU A 198 -29.98 -1.50 4.62
CA LEU A 198 -30.49 -2.58 3.78
C LEU A 198 -31.93 -3.01 4.19
N ILE A 199 -32.24 -2.99 5.49
CA ILE A 199 -33.62 -3.22 6.00
C ILE A 199 -34.56 -2.11 5.49
N ASP A 200 -34.09 -0.85 5.48
CA ASP A 200 -34.88 0.28 5.01
C ASP A 200 -35.06 0.29 3.49
N ASN A 201 -34.02 -0.08 2.75
CA ASN A 201 -34.05 -0.13 1.29
C ASN A 201 -33.33 -1.39 0.76
N LYS A 202 -34.11 -2.42 0.44
CA LYS A 202 -33.59 -3.69 -0.13
C LYS A 202 -32.88 -3.53 -1.50
N ASN A 203 -33.13 -2.41 -2.21
CA ASN A 203 -32.59 -2.20 -3.56
C ASN A 203 -31.28 -1.44 -3.60
N LEU A 204 -30.65 -1.15 -2.44
CA LEU A 204 -29.33 -0.50 -2.40
C LEU A 204 -28.32 -1.23 -3.29
N THR A 205 -27.60 -0.47 -4.07
CA THR A 205 -26.45 -0.98 -4.83
C THR A 205 -25.25 -1.21 -3.91
N THR A 206 -24.27 -1.98 -4.37
CA THR A 206 -23.04 -2.21 -3.59
C THR A 206 -22.28 -0.90 -3.34
N VAL A 207 -22.30 0.03 -4.29
CA VAL A 207 -21.64 1.34 -4.15
C VAL A 207 -22.30 2.18 -3.05
N GLU A 208 -23.62 2.27 -3.02
CA GLU A 208 -24.37 2.95 -1.96
C GLU A 208 -24.14 2.28 -0.60
N LEU A 209 -24.04 0.95 -0.57
CA LEU A 209 -23.73 0.21 0.65
C LEU A 209 -22.33 0.54 1.19
N MET A 210 -21.35 0.83 0.29
CA MET A 210 -20.01 1.26 0.67
C MET A 210 -19.94 2.65 1.32
N GLU A 211 -20.98 3.46 1.23
CA GLU A 211 -21.08 4.71 2.01
C GLU A 211 -21.19 4.41 3.51
N HIS A 212 -21.84 3.29 3.86
CA HIS A 212 -22.00 2.80 5.23
C HIS A 212 -20.85 1.89 5.65
N ILE A 213 -20.41 0.97 4.76
CA ILE A 213 -19.35 -0.02 5.01
C ILE A 213 -18.13 0.37 4.16
N LYS A 214 -17.24 1.13 4.75
CA LYS A 214 -16.09 1.71 4.05
C LYS A 214 -15.07 0.64 3.61
N GLY A 215 -14.88 -0.41 4.40
CA GLY A 215 -13.91 -1.46 4.13
C GLY A 215 -13.55 -2.29 5.36
N PRO A 216 -12.61 -3.25 5.22
CA PRO A 216 -12.08 -4.00 6.33
C PRO A 216 -11.54 -3.11 7.45
N ASP A 217 -11.61 -3.60 8.69
CA ASP A 217 -11.10 -2.95 9.89
C ASP A 217 -10.32 -3.97 10.72
N PHE A 218 -9.00 -3.97 10.58
CA PHE A 218 -8.13 -4.96 11.17
C PHE A 218 -7.84 -4.68 12.66
N PRO A 219 -7.71 -5.71 13.52
CA PRO A 219 -7.36 -5.52 14.93
C PRO A 219 -6.02 -4.84 15.14
N THR A 220 -5.04 -5.09 14.25
CA THR A 220 -3.70 -4.50 14.28
C THR A 220 -3.63 -3.12 13.62
N ALA A 221 -4.77 -2.51 13.29
CA ALA A 221 -4.87 -1.22 12.59
C ALA A 221 -4.19 -1.20 11.21
N GLY A 222 -3.23 -0.32 10.96
CA GLY A 222 -2.53 -0.18 9.69
C GLY A 222 -3.33 0.58 8.63
N LEU A 223 -2.82 0.55 7.40
CA LEU A 223 -3.34 1.28 6.25
C LEU A 223 -3.82 0.34 5.15
N ILE A 224 -4.93 0.66 4.50
CA ILE A 224 -5.37 0.02 3.24
C ILE A 224 -5.16 1.01 2.11
N LEU A 225 -4.47 0.58 1.04
CA LEU A 225 -4.15 1.41 -0.13
C LEU A 225 -5.06 1.05 -1.30
N GLY A 226 -5.73 2.07 -1.85
CA GLY A 226 -6.65 1.92 -2.97
C GLY A 226 -8.01 1.33 -2.57
N VAL A 227 -9.03 1.65 -3.35
CA VAL A 227 -10.42 1.20 -3.12
C VAL A 227 -10.94 0.26 -4.22
N ASP A 228 -10.25 0.16 -5.36
CA ASP A 228 -10.74 -0.62 -6.51
C ASP A 228 -10.81 -2.12 -6.22
N GLY A 229 -9.77 -2.68 -5.59
CA GLY A 229 -9.75 -4.07 -5.19
C GLY A 229 -10.80 -4.41 -4.13
N LEU A 230 -11.13 -3.45 -3.26
CA LEU A 230 -12.18 -3.56 -2.26
C LEU A 230 -13.57 -3.56 -2.91
N LYS A 231 -13.81 -2.62 -3.83
CA LYS A 231 -15.06 -2.55 -4.61
C LYS A 231 -15.31 -3.86 -5.36
N GLN A 232 -14.28 -4.37 -6.05
CA GLN A 232 -14.35 -5.66 -6.73
C GLN A 232 -14.71 -6.79 -5.76
N ALA A 233 -14.08 -6.83 -4.57
CA ALA A 233 -14.37 -7.85 -3.55
C ALA A 233 -15.82 -7.80 -3.08
N TYR A 234 -16.39 -6.63 -2.87
CA TYR A 234 -17.76 -6.46 -2.41
C TYR A 234 -18.81 -6.74 -3.49
N GLU A 235 -18.48 -6.49 -4.76
CA GLU A 235 -19.38 -6.78 -5.90
C GLU A 235 -19.34 -8.25 -6.30
N THR A 236 -18.19 -8.93 -6.22
CA THR A 236 -18.03 -10.29 -6.78
C THR A 236 -17.75 -11.37 -5.75
N GLY A 237 -17.48 -10.98 -4.49
CA GLY A 237 -17.00 -11.89 -3.44
C GLY A 237 -15.49 -12.21 -3.54
N ARG A 238 -14.76 -11.65 -4.51
CA ARG A 238 -13.31 -11.85 -4.66
C ARG A 238 -12.61 -10.54 -5.00
N GLY A 239 -11.50 -10.26 -4.32
CA GLY A 239 -10.69 -9.07 -4.57
C GLY A 239 -9.33 -9.14 -3.86
N LYS A 240 -8.52 -8.10 -4.07
CA LYS A 240 -7.21 -7.97 -3.42
C LYS A 240 -7.07 -6.55 -2.92
N ILE A 241 -6.64 -6.39 -1.68
CA ILE A 241 -6.30 -5.10 -1.08
C ILE A 241 -4.83 -5.10 -0.67
N LYS A 242 -4.20 -3.94 -0.76
CA LYS A 242 -2.83 -3.73 -0.25
C LYS A 242 -2.92 -3.19 1.16
N MET A 243 -2.32 -3.89 2.11
CA MET A 243 -2.16 -3.45 3.50
C MET A 243 -0.75 -2.89 3.69
N ARG A 244 -0.61 -1.84 4.47
CA ARG A 244 0.68 -1.21 4.79
C ARG A 244 0.76 -0.90 6.28
N ALA A 245 1.96 -1.10 6.85
CA ALA A 245 2.29 -0.67 8.20
C ALA A 245 2.20 0.85 8.34
N ARG A 246 1.82 1.34 9.52
CA ARG A 246 1.95 2.75 9.85
C ARG A 246 3.36 3.01 10.37
N ALA A 247 4.07 3.88 9.67
CA ALA A 247 5.41 4.30 10.06
C ALA A 247 5.55 5.81 9.92
N HIS A 248 6.37 6.43 10.78
CA HIS A 248 6.70 7.84 10.73
C HIS A 248 8.20 8.04 11.04
N ILE A 249 8.71 9.22 10.74
CA ILE A 249 10.11 9.56 10.95
C ILE A 249 10.20 10.45 12.18
N GLU A 250 11.06 10.06 13.13
CA GLU A 250 11.37 10.81 14.34
C GLU A 250 12.81 11.30 14.30
N THR A 251 13.01 12.62 14.37
CA THR A 251 14.36 13.20 14.49
C THR A 251 14.80 13.22 15.95
N THR A 252 15.89 12.55 16.26
CA THR A 252 16.47 12.50 17.61
C THR A 252 17.12 13.84 17.98
N LYS A 253 17.33 14.08 19.28
CA LYS A 253 18.06 15.28 19.78
C LYS A 253 19.49 15.41 19.23
N SER A 254 20.06 14.32 18.72
CA SER A 254 21.38 14.31 18.08
C SER A 254 21.34 14.61 16.57
N GLY A 255 20.17 14.93 16.02
CA GLY A 255 19.97 15.20 14.57
C GLY A 255 20.06 13.97 13.70
N LYS A 256 19.78 12.77 14.24
CA LYS A 256 19.60 11.55 13.47
C LYS A 256 18.10 11.29 13.28
N ASP A 257 17.73 10.83 12.11
CA ASP A 257 16.37 10.44 11.79
C ASP A 257 16.20 8.93 11.98
N ASN A 258 15.17 8.55 12.72
CA ASN A 258 14.77 7.17 12.95
C ASN A 258 13.42 6.90 12.28
N ILE A 259 13.28 5.74 11.67
CA ILE A 259 11.98 5.26 11.19
C ILE A 259 11.34 4.48 12.33
N VAL A 260 10.15 4.90 12.75
CA VAL A 260 9.39 4.26 13.83
C VAL A 260 8.13 3.65 13.25
N ILE A 261 7.96 2.34 13.47
CA ILE A 261 6.80 1.57 13.03
C ILE A 261 5.91 1.37 14.25
N THR A 262 4.65 1.82 14.16
CA THR A 262 3.67 1.78 15.26
C THR A 262 2.53 0.80 15.02
N GLU A 263 2.25 0.44 13.77
CA GLU A 263 1.19 -0.50 13.41
C GLU A 263 1.69 -1.43 12.32
N LEU A 264 1.31 -2.71 12.39
CA LEU A 264 1.72 -3.74 11.44
C LEU A 264 0.52 -4.21 10.60
N PRO A 265 0.75 -4.67 9.36
CA PRO A 265 -0.30 -5.31 8.59
C PRO A 265 -0.84 -6.56 9.31
N TYR A 266 -2.13 -6.81 9.16
CA TYR A 266 -2.79 -7.93 9.80
C TYR A 266 -2.15 -9.29 9.44
N GLN A 267 -1.98 -10.16 10.44
CA GLN A 267 -1.34 -11.48 10.36
C GLN A 267 0.18 -11.47 10.09
N VAL A 268 0.84 -10.33 10.17
CA VAL A 268 2.30 -10.26 10.08
C VAL A 268 2.93 -10.54 11.46
N ASN A 269 3.89 -11.45 11.48
CA ASN A 269 4.70 -11.76 12.66
C ASN A 269 5.80 -10.70 12.82
N LYS A 270 5.82 -10.00 13.96
CA LYS A 270 6.75 -8.88 14.23
C LYS A 270 8.21 -9.35 14.30
N ALA A 271 8.49 -10.45 14.99
CA ALA A 271 9.86 -10.95 15.15
C ALA A 271 10.46 -11.39 13.80
N ASN A 272 9.71 -12.16 13.00
CA ASN A 272 10.14 -12.56 11.65
C ASN A 272 10.35 -11.35 10.71
N LEU A 273 9.53 -10.31 10.86
CA LEU A 273 9.68 -9.07 10.10
C LEU A 273 10.97 -8.35 10.48
N ILE A 274 11.28 -8.21 11.77
CA ILE A 274 12.52 -7.58 12.27
C ILE A 274 13.73 -8.36 11.78
N GLU A 275 13.72 -9.69 11.88
CA GLU A 275 14.78 -10.57 11.38
C GLU A 275 15.01 -10.36 9.87
N LYS A 276 13.92 -10.32 9.09
CA LYS A 276 13.99 -10.07 7.65
C LYS A 276 14.60 -8.71 7.31
N ILE A 277 14.26 -7.67 8.07
CA ILE A 277 14.86 -6.33 7.91
C ILE A 277 16.36 -6.37 8.21
N ALA A 278 16.76 -7.05 9.29
CA ALA A 278 18.16 -7.22 9.67
C ALA A 278 18.97 -7.96 8.59
N ASP A 279 18.40 -9.02 7.99
CA ASP A 279 19.02 -9.75 6.89
C ASP A 279 19.23 -8.88 5.65
N LEU A 280 18.21 -8.11 5.25
CA LEU A 280 18.31 -7.18 4.11
C LEU A 280 19.36 -6.08 4.33
N ALA A 281 19.51 -5.60 5.57
CA ALA A 281 20.55 -4.65 5.93
C ALA A 281 21.95 -5.30 5.92
N ARG A 282 22.11 -6.51 6.45
CA ARG A 282 23.37 -7.29 6.46
C ARG A 282 23.83 -7.63 5.04
N ASP A 283 22.92 -8.07 4.19
CA ASP A 283 23.16 -8.38 2.78
C ASP A 283 23.39 -7.14 1.91
N LYS A 284 23.31 -5.94 2.49
CA LYS A 284 23.43 -4.63 1.80
C LYS A 284 22.40 -4.41 0.69
N ARG A 285 21.29 -5.13 0.73
CA ARG A 285 20.16 -4.89 -0.18
C ARG A 285 19.42 -3.60 0.17
N ILE A 286 19.33 -3.29 1.46
CA ILE A 286 18.88 -1.99 1.97
C ILE A 286 20.08 -1.38 2.70
N GLN A 287 20.52 -0.23 2.22
CA GLN A 287 21.64 0.50 2.80
C GLN A 287 21.13 1.66 3.65
N GLY A 288 21.95 2.12 4.60
CA GLY A 288 21.58 3.28 5.41
C GLY A 288 20.99 2.94 6.79
N ILE A 289 20.75 1.67 7.10
CA ILE A 289 20.34 1.22 8.45
C ILE A 289 21.58 1.06 9.32
N THR A 290 21.51 1.55 10.56
CA THR A 290 22.57 1.44 11.56
C THR A 290 22.23 0.41 12.62
N GLU A 291 21.00 0.47 13.17
CA GLU A 291 20.55 -0.38 14.28
C GLU A 291 19.04 -0.63 14.16
N LEU A 292 18.61 -1.76 14.69
CA LEU A 292 17.20 -2.17 14.79
C LEU A 292 16.91 -2.44 16.27
N ARG A 293 15.87 -1.82 16.81
CA ARG A 293 15.41 -2.05 18.18
C ARG A 293 13.91 -2.32 18.20
N ASP A 294 13.53 -3.28 19.00
CA ASP A 294 12.13 -3.50 19.37
C ASP A 294 11.88 -2.85 20.74
N GLU A 295 11.10 -1.78 20.75
CA GLU A 295 10.69 -1.04 21.92
C GLU A 295 9.21 -1.24 22.22
N SER A 296 8.60 -2.30 21.64
CA SER A 296 7.18 -2.61 21.84
C SER A 296 6.93 -3.03 23.29
N ASP A 297 5.81 -2.56 23.83
CA ASP A 297 5.36 -2.88 25.19
C ASP A 297 3.84 -3.17 25.22
N LYS A 298 3.24 -3.15 26.42
CA LYS A 298 1.80 -3.35 26.63
C LYS A 298 0.93 -2.25 25.99
N ASP A 299 1.51 -1.09 25.69
CA ASP A 299 0.79 0.07 25.15
C ASP A 299 0.77 0.04 23.60
N GLY A 300 1.59 -0.83 22.97
CA GLY A 300 1.55 -1.06 21.52
C GLY A 300 2.87 -1.46 20.87
N VAL A 301 2.84 -1.58 19.56
CA VAL A 301 4.00 -1.89 18.73
C VAL A 301 4.85 -0.63 18.55
N ARG A 302 6.15 -0.75 18.80
CA ARG A 302 7.15 0.29 18.54
C ARG A 302 8.45 -0.34 18.05
N VAL A 303 8.62 -0.46 16.75
CA VAL A 303 9.87 -0.94 16.15
C VAL A 303 10.65 0.26 15.62
N VAL A 304 11.87 0.46 16.10
CA VAL A 304 12.72 1.60 15.77
C VAL A 304 13.86 1.15 14.87
N ILE A 305 13.96 1.77 13.70
CA ILE A 305 15.04 1.57 12.73
C ILE A 305 15.88 2.83 12.67
N GLU A 306 17.10 2.77 13.21
CA GLU A 306 18.03 3.91 13.17
C GLU A 306 18.69 4.04 11.79
N SER A 307 18.60 5.22 11.20
CA SER A 307 19.27 5.52 9.93
C SER A 307 20.68 6.11 10.14
N LYS A 308 21.53 6.01 9.11
CA LYS A 308 22.81 6.74 9.06
C LYS A 308 22.52 8.22 8.81
N ARG A 309 23.43 9.10 9.26
CA ARG A 309 23.28 10.56 9.10
C ARG A 309 23.18 11.05 7.65
N ASP A 310 23.77 10.31 6.73
CA ASP A 310 23.81 10.60 5.29
C ASP A 310 22.76 9.82 4.48
N ALA A 311 21.88 9.07 5.15
CA ALA A 311 20.81 8.33 4.51
C ALA A 311 19.50 9.12 4.54
N ILE A 312 18.66 8.91 3.52
CA ILE A 312 17.34 9.51 3.40
C ILE A 312 16.31 8.50 3.93
N PRO A 313 15.65 8.76 5.07
CA PRO A 313 14.77 7.79 5.73
C PRO A 313 13.59 7.35 4.85
N GLU A 314 13.02 8.26 4.04
CA GLU A 314 11.91 7.97 3.14
C GLU A 314 12.29 6.92 2.10
N VAL A 315 13.51 7.00 1.58
CA VAL A 315 14.02 6.02 0.60
C VAL A 315 14.19 4.64 1.25
N ILE A 316 14.70 4.61 2.47
CA ILE A 316 14.82 3.36 3.25
C ILE A 316 13.43 2.78 3.51
N LEU A 317 12.47 3.60 3.95
CA LEU A 317 11.09 3.19 4.21
C LEU A 317 10.41 2.63 2.95
N ASN A 318 10.60 3.27 1.80
CA ASN A 318 10.06 2.80 0.53
C ASN A 318 10.67 1.45 0.09
N GLN A 319 11.98 1.26 0.32
CA GLN A 319 12.64 -0.03 0.09
C GLN A 319 12.12 -1.12 1.05
N LEU A 320 11.88 -0.78 2.32
CA LEU A 320 11.29 -1.68 3.30
C LEU A 320 9.88 -2.11 2.90
N TYR A 321 9.01 -1.21 2.46
CA TYR A 321 7.68 -1.54 1.95
C TYR A 321 7.73 -2.48 0.73
N LYS A 322 8.73 -2.34 -0.12
CA LYS A 322 8.88 -3.20 -1.32
C LYS A 322 9.44 -4.58 -1.02
N HIS A 323 10.34 -4.71 -0.05
CA HIS A 323 11.11 -5.94 0.17
C HIS A 323 10.71 -6.72 1.42
N THR A 324 9.81 -6.19 2.23
CA THR A 324 9.35 -6.82 3.48
C THR A 324 7.82 -6.85 3.57
N GLN A 325 7.31 -7.53 4.61
CA GLN A 325 5.89 -7.58 4.93
C GLN A 325 5.34 -6.29 5.60
N LEU A 326 6.13 -5.20 5.64
CA LEU A 326 5.59 -3.88 6.00
C LEU A 326 4.53 -3.40 5.00
N GLN A 327 4.54 -3.92 3.78
CA GLN A 327 3.43 -3.85 2.85
C GLN A 327 3.16 -5.25 2.31
N ASP A 328 1.91 -5.71 2.42
CA ASP A 328 1.49 -7.02 1.95
C ASP A 328 0.11 -6.96 1.28
N THR A 329 -0.22 -7.99 0.52
CA THR A 329 -1.48 -8.09 -0.20
C THR A 329 -2.41 -9.08 0.51
N PHE A 330 -3.58 -8.61 0.93
CA PHE A 330 -4.64 -9.44 1.47
C PHE A 330 -5.64 -9.83 0.36
N GLY A 331 -5.72 -11.12 0.06
CA GLY A 331 -6.71 -11.65 -0.89
C GLY A 331 -8.05 -11.88 -0.19
N ILE A 332 -9.10 -11.19 -0.61
CA ILE A 332 -10.46 -11.35 -0.07
C ILE A 332 -11.19 -12.45 -0.84
N ILE A 333 -11.77 -13.41 -0.11
CA ILE A 333 -12.63 -14.46 -0.65
C ILE A 333 -13.81 -14.62 0.32
N LEU A 334 -14.97 -14.09 -0.04
CA LEU A 334 -16.20 -14.14 0.75
C LEU A 334 -16.91 -15.47 0.52
N LEU A 335 -16.29 -16.58 0.94
CA LEU A 335 -16.82 -17.93 0.82
C LEU A 335 -17.36 -18.37 2.20
N ALA A 336 -18.63 -18.76 2.26
CA ALA A 336 -19.25 -19.34 3.44
C ALA A 336 -20.26 -20.42 3.07
N LEU A 337 -20.73 -21.18 4.06
CA LEU A 337 -21.77 -22.20 3.89
C LEU A 337 -23.15 -21.54 3.96
N VAL A 338 -23.97 -21.81 2.94
CA VAL A 338 -25.41 -21.45 2.89
C VAL A 338 -26.19 -22.72 2.82
N GLY A 339 -26.88 -23.10 3.93
CA GLY A 339 -27.59 -24.37 3.99
C GLY A 339 -26.69 -25.60 3.74
N GLY A 340 -25.43 -25.57 4.20
CA GLY A 340 -24.45 -26.64 4.01
C GLY A 340 -23.73 -26.64 2.66
N VAL A 341 -24.06 -25.69 1.74
CA VAL A 341 -23.42 -25.57 0.41
C VAL A 341 -22.43 -24.41 0.41
N PRO A 342 -21.16 -24.61 0.00
CA PRO A 342 -20.18 -23.55 -0.08
C PRO A 342 -20.50 -22.59 -1.23
N LYS A 343 -20.60 -21.28 -0.92
CA LYS A 343 -20.94 -20.24 -1.89
C LYS A 343 -20.06 -19.03 -1.71
N ILE A 344 -19.53 -18.49 -2.82
CA ILE A 344 -18.88 -17.18 -2.85
C ILE A 344 -19.97 -16.14 -3.09
N MET A 345 -20.02 -15.11 -2.24
CA MET A 345 -21.13 -14.16 -2.23
C MET A 345 -20.62 -12.71 -2.24
N PRO A 346 -21.30 -11.80 -2.95
CA PRO A 346 -21.15 -10.36 -2.74
C PRO A 346 -21.49 -9.99 -1.27
N ILE A 347 -20.93 -8.89 -0.77
CA ILE A 347 -21.19 -8.47 0.62
C ILE A 347 -22.68 -8.25 0.91
N LYS A 348 -23.42 -7.70 -0.05
CA LYS A 348 -24.87 -7.48 0.06
C LYS A 348 -25.62 -8.80 0.28
N GLU A 349 -25.22 -9.88 -0.37
CA GLU A 349 -25.83 -11.19 -0.22
C GLU A 349 -25.55 -11.78 1.18
N VAL A 350 -24.32 -11.62 1.68
CA VAL A 350 -23.96 -12.03 3.06
C VAL A 350 -24.84 -11.32 4.09
N LEU A 351 -25.01 -10.01 3.93
CA LEU A 351 -25.86 -9.21 4.84
C LEU A 351 -27.33 -9.62 4.77
N ASN A 352 -27.86 -9.92 3.58
CA ASN A 352 -29.23 -10.40 3.41
C ASN A 352 -29.46 -11.74 4.12
N HIS A 353 -28.53 -12.71 3.97
CA HIS A 353 -28.62 -13.98 4.70
C HIS A 353 -28.63 -13.78 6.22
N PHE A 354 -27.87 -12.82 6.73
CA PHE A 354 -27.92 -12.50 8.15
C PHE A 354 -29.26 -11.89 8.55
N ILE A 355 -29.83 -10.96 7.77
CA ILE A 355 -31.15 -10.37 8.04
C ILE A 355 -32.25 -11.45 8.04
N ASP A 356 -32.23 -12.33 7.02
CA ASP A 356 -33.19 -13.44 6.93
C ASP A 356 -33.06 -14.39 8.11
N PHE A 357 -31.84 -14.71 8.54
CA PHE A 357 -31.60 -15.51 9.74
C PHE A 357 -32.11 -14.83 11.02
N ARG A 358 -31.82 -13.53 11.22
CA ARG A 358 -32.38 -12.80 12.37
C ARG A 358 -33.89 -12.77 12.35
N HIS A 359 -34.50 -12.64 11.18
CA HIS A 359 -35.94 -12.70 11.04
C HIS A 359 -36.51 -14.06 11.52
N GLU A 360 -35.86 -15.17 11.12
CA GLU A 360 -36.21 -16.51 11.57
C GLU A 360 -36.10 -16.65 13.10
N ILE A 361 -34.99 -16.15 13.68
CA ILE A 361 -34.80 -16.17 15.16
C ILE A 361 -35.92 -15.41 15.87
N VAL A 362 -36.29 -14.21 15.39
CA VAL A 362 -37.35 -13.40 15.99
C VAL A 362 -38.71 -14.13 15.91
N VAL A 363 -39.01 -14.78 14.77
CA VAL A 363 -40.24 -15.58 14.64
C VAL A 363 -40.25 -16.73 15.60
N ARG A 364 -39.23 -17.61 15.61
CA ARG A 364 -39.17 -18.79 16.48
C ARG A 364 -39.20 -18.43 17.98
N ARG A 365 -38.48 -17.37 18.37
CA ARG A 365 -38.51 -16.84 19.74
C ARG A 365 -39.91 -16.39 20.13
N THR A 366 -40.58 -15.63 19.26
CA THR A 366 -41.92 -15.08 19.51
C THR A 366 -42.95 -16.19 19.57
N GLU A 367 -42.83 -17.23 18.73
CA GLU A 367 -43.71 -18.43 18.82
C GLU A 367 -43.51 -19.18 20.10
N PHE A 368 -42.25 -19.34 20.57
CA PHE A 368 -41.98 -19.99 21.86
C PHE A 368 -42.58 -19.21 23.04
N ASP A 369 -42.33 -17.87 23.06
CA ASP A 369 -42.84 -17.00 24.11
C ASP A 369 -44.38 -16.92 24.06
N LEU A 370 -45.00 -16.92 22.87
CA LEU A 370 -46.44 -16.98 22.68
C LEU A 370 -47.04 -18.26 23.26
N LYS A 371 -46.46 -19.41 22.94
CA LYS A 371 -46.90 -20.71 23.47
C LYS A 371 -46.85 -20.75 25.00
N GLY A 372 -45.74 -20.25 25.57
CA GLY A 372 -45.61 -20.15 27.04
C GLY A 372 -46.62 -19.18 27.66
N ALA A 373 -46.89 -18.05 27.01
CA ALA A 373 -47.89 -17.10 27.46
C ALA A 373 -49.31 -17.65 27.33
N GLU A 374 -49.65 -18.36 26.23
CA GLU A 374 -50.94 -19.04 26.05
C GLU A 374 -51.16 -20.15 27.10
N GLU A 375 -50.12 -20.98 27.38
CA GLU A 375 -50.21 -21.99 28.45
C GLU A 375 -50.41 -21.33 29.83
N ARG A 376 -49.72 -20.21 30.09
CA ARG A 376 -49.91 -19.46 31.35
C ARG A 376 -51.28 -18.83 31.47
N ALA A 377 -51.78 -18.19 30.39
CA ALA A 377 -53.11 -17.63 30.31
C ALA A 377 -54.19 -18.69 30.57
N HIS A 378 -54.03 -19.86 29.95
CA HIS A 378 -54.96 -21.00 30.16
C HIS A 378 -55.05 -21.45 31.64
N ILE A 379 -53.88 -21.53 32.31
CA ILE A 379 -53.88 -21.85 33.76
C ILE A 379 -54.56 -20.71 34.60
N LEU A 380 -54.20 -19.43 34.29
CA LEU A 380 -54.78 -18.29 35.00
C LEU A 380 -56.30 -18.15 34.80
N GLU A 381 -56.80 -18.48 33.61
CA GLU A 381 -58.22 -18.52 33.31
C GLU A 381 -58.93 -19.54 34.19
N GLY A 382 -58.37 -20.78 34.30
CA GLY A 382 -58.94 -21.79 35.24
C GLY A 382 -58.91 -21.34 36.67
N LEU A 383 -57.83 -20.71 37.13
CA LEU A 383 -57.71 -20.17 38.49
C LEU A 383 -58.75 -19.05 38.75
N LYS A 384 -58.98 -18.18 37.74
CA LYS A 384 -59.99 -17.13 37.84
C LYS A 384 -61.38 -17.72 37.99
N ILE A 385 -61.76 -18.71 37.15
CA ILE A 385 -63.06 -19.43 37.29
C ILE A 385 -63.22 -20.05 38.66
N ALA A 386 -62.12 -20.66 39.18
CA ALA A 386 -62.14 -21.27 40.52
C ALA A 386 -62.27 -20.24 41.64
N LEU A 387 -61.65 -19.06 41.53
CA LEU A 387 -61.74 -17.96 42.52
C LEU A 387 -63.10 -17.27 42.48
N ASP A 388 -63.67 -17.11 41.26
CA ASP A 388 -65.03 -16.56 41.11
C ASP A 388 -66.12 -17.51 41.74
N ASN A 389 -65.86 -18.84 41.88
CA ASN A 389 -66.74 -19.87 42.37
C ASN A 389 -66.12 -20.67 43.56
N ILE A 390 -65.42 -19.96 44.46
CA ILE A 390 -64.51 -20.57 45.43
C ILE A 390 -65.24 -21.52 46.39
N ASP A 391 -66.47 -21.17 46.83
CA ASP A 391 -67.24 -21.98 47.75
C ASP A 391 -67.61 -23.33 47.16
N ASP A 392 -67.98 -23.37 45.87
CA ASP A 392 -68.37 -24.60 45.18
C ASP A 392 -67.15 -25.46 44.86
N VAL A 393 -66.01 -24.85 44.52
CA VAL A 393 -64.75 -25.53 44.36
C VAL A 393 -64.31 -26.24 45.65
N ILE A 394 -64.38 -25.55 46.79
CA ILE A 394 -64.04 -26.13 48.07
C ILE A 394 -65.00 -27.30 48.45
N LYS A 395 -66.31 -27.17 48.19
CA LYS A 395 -67.26 -28.26 48.41
C LYS A 395 -66.92 -29.53 47.61
N ILE A 396 -66.62 -29.36 46.33
CA ILE A 396 -66.26 -30.49 45.46
C ILE A 396 -64.96 -31.17 45.94
N ILE A 397 -63.92 -30.38 46.26
CA ILE A 397 -62.67 -30.91 46.78
C ILE A 397 -62.86 -31.69 48.09
N ARG A 398 -63.61 -31.10 49.02
CA ARG A 398 -63.90 -31.78 50.32
C ARG A 398 -64.78 -33.04 50.21
N ALA A 399 -65.66 -33.08 49.19
CA ALA A 399 -66.50 -34.24 48.95
C ALA A 399 -65.82 -35.42 48.26
N SER A 400 -64.70 -35.19 47.65
CA SER A 400 -63.88 -36.13 46.85
C SER A 400 -63.05 -37.00 47.81
N LYS A 401 -62.92 -38.28 47.51
CA LYS A 401 -62.18 -39.25 48.35
C LYS A 401 -60.70 -39.26 48.05
N ASP A 402 -60.37 -38.88 46.84
CA ASP A 402 -58.98 -38.81 46.35
C ASP A 402 -58.75 -37.59 45.34
N PRO A 403 -57.52 -37.18 45.07
CA PRO A 403 -57.21 -36.06 44.12
C PRO A 403 -57.75 -36.31 42.71
N THR A 404 -57.84 -37.58 42.26
CA THR A 404 -58.32 -37.90 40.91
C THR A 404 -59.80 -37.65 40.77
N MET A 405 -60.63 -38.06 41.77
CA MET A 405 -62.03 -37.73 41.81
C MET A 405 -62.32 -36.24 41.96
N ALA A 406 -61.48 -35.49 42.71
CA ALA A 406 -61.55 -34.04 42.81
C ALA A 406 -61.29 -33.37 41.48
N LYS A 407 -60.30 -33.83 40.74
CA LYS A 407 -59.93 -33.34 39.41
C LYS A 407 -61.04 -33.57 38.39
N GLU A 408 -61.63 -34.78 38.33
CA GLU A 408 -62.76 -35.10 37.47
C GLU A 408 -64.01 -34.26 37.86
N GLY A 409 -64.25 -34.08 39.13
CA GLY A 409 -65.32 -33.24 39.62
C GLY A 409 -65.24 -31.81 39.21
N LEU A 410 -64.02 -31.21 39.27
CA LEU A 410 -63.74 -29.84 38.79
C LEU A 410 -63.91 -29.73 37.28
N MET A 411 -63.37 -30.71 36.52
CA MET A 411 -63.48 -30.76 35.06
C MET A 411 -64.94 -30.78 34.62
N ASN A 412 -65.80 -31.61 35.24
CA ASN A 412 -67.16 -31.77 34.82
C ASN A 412 -68.08 -30.58 35.23
N ASN A 413 -67.87 -30.00 36.40
CA ASN A 413 -68.73 -28.92 36.88
C ASN A 413 -68.40 -27.53 36.28
N PHE A 414 -67.13 -27.26 36.05
CA PHE A 414 -66.70 -25.98 35.56
C PHE A 414 -66.13 -26.03 34.11
N ARG A 415 -66.21 -27.16 33.41
CA ARG A 415 -65.68 -27.38 32.06
C ARG A 415 -64.18 -27.02 31.94
N LEU A 416 -63.42 -27.34 32.96
CA LEU A 416 -61.98 -27.05 33.03
C LEU A 416 -61.21 -28.15 32.34
N SER A 417 -60.06 -27.78 31.80
CA SER A 417 -59.13 -28.77 31.32
C SER A 417 -58.39 -29.50 32.46
N GLU A 418 -57.75 -30.61 32.12
CA GLU A 418 -56.98 -31.40 33.09
C GLU A 418 -55.85 -30.56 33.73
N LYS A 419 -55.13 -29.74 32.94
CA LYS A 419 -54.07 -28.84 33.41
C LYS A 419 -54.62 -27.76 34.34
N GLN A 420 -55.79 -27.18 34.03
CA GLN A 420 -56.43 -26.17 34.85
C GLN A 420 -56.91 -26.79 36.22
N SER A 421 -57.56 -27.95 36.19
CA SER A 421 -58.02 -28.65 37.39
C SER A 421 -56.87 -29.04 38.30
N GLN A 422 -55.73 -29.51 37.73
CA GLN A 422 -54.52 -29.82 38.50
C GLN A 422 -53.95 -28.52 39.14
N ALA A 423 -53.86 -27.43 38.42
CA ALA A 423 -53.36 -26.15 38.95
C ALA A 423 -54.24 -25.59 40.10
N ILE A 424 -55.53 -25.86 40.02
CA ILE A 424 -56.50 -25.51 41.15
C ILE A 424 -56.19 -26.36 42.35
N LEU A 425 -55.95 -27.68 42.19
CA LEU A 425 -55.64 -28.58 43.30
C LEU A 425 -54.28 -28.25 43.95
N ASP A 426 -53.32 -27.84 43.18
CA ASP A 426 -51.98 -27.45 43.64
C ASP A 426 -51.97 -26.04 44.29
N MET A 427 -53.13 -25.30 44.29
CA MET A 427 -53.18 -23.95 44.78
C MET A 427 -53.10 -23.92 46.31
N ARG A 428 -52.15 -23.11 46.83
CA ARG A 428 -52.00 -22.89 48.26
C ARG A 428 -53.17 -22.04 48.84
N LEU A 429 -53.62 -22.38 50.02
CA LEU A 429 -54.67 -21.64 50.70
C LEU A 429 -54.37 -20.14 50.84
N GLN A 430 -53.16 -19.73 50.95
CA GLN A 430 -52.71 -18.33 50.97
C GLN A 430 -53.18 -17.55 49.75
N LYS A 431 -53.33 -18.17 48.56
CA LYS A 431 -53.74 -17.51 47.30
C LYS A 431 -55.28 -17.21 47.29
N LEU A 432 -56.02 -17.63 48.29
CA LEU A 432 -57.43 -17.34 48.42
C LEU A 432 -57.73 -15.98 49.11
N THR A 433 -56.69 -15.27 49.52
CA THR A 433 -56.88 -13.93 50.13
C THR A 433 -57.24 -12.89 49.08
N GLY A 434 -58.07 -11.92 49.39
CA GLY A 434 -58.54 -10.93 48.38
C GLY A 434 -57.43 -10.15 47.67
N LEU A 435 -56.34 -9.92 48.38
CA LEU A 435 -55.13 -9.30 47.74
C LEU A 435 -54.48 -10.21 46.67
N GLU A 436 -54.39 -11.51 46.88
CA GLU A 436 -53.84 -12.48 45.96
C GLU A 436 -54.81 -12.77 44.81
N VAL A 437 -56.09 -12.73 44.97
CA VAL A 437 -57.10 -12.81 43.90
C VAL A 437 -56.97 -11.66 42.95
N ASN A 438 -56.77 -10.43 43.41
CA ASN A 438 -56.55 -9.27 42.57
C ASN A 438 -55.24 -9.41 41.76
N LYS A 439 -54.17 -10.00 42.35
CA LYS A 439 -52.93 -10.26 41.65
C LYS A 439 -53.10 -11.26 40.48
N VAL A 440 -53.87 -12.34 40.70
CA VAL A 440 -54.13 -13.33 39.61
C VAL A 440 -54.93 -12.67 38.47
N VAL A 441 -55.92 -11.81 38.78
CA VAL A 441 -56.65 -11.09 37.74
C VAL A 441 -55.81 -10.09 37.00
N GLU A 442 -54.89 -9.37 37.67
CA GLU A 442 -53.95 -8.46 37.05
C GLU A 442 -52.93 -9.19 36.17
N GLU A 443 -52.33 -10.27 36.69
CA GLU A 443 -51.42 -11.14 35.91
C GLU A 443 -52.12 -11.67 34.67
N TYR A 444 -53.37 -12.13 34.75
CA TYR A 444 -54.16 -12.58 33.59
C TYR A 444 -54.28 -11.50 32.52
N LYS A 445 -54.59 -10.25 32.94
CA LYS A 445 -54.73 -9.12 32.01
C LYS A 445 -53.39 -8.78 31.35
N GLU A 446 -52.28 -8.84 32.08
CA GLU A 446 -50.96 -8.60 31.55
C GLU A 446 -50.55 -9.68 30.53
N VAL A 447 -50.80 -10.96 30.85
CA VAL A 447 -50.50 -12.06 29.93
C VAL A 447 -51.36 -12.00 28.66
N ILE A 448 -52.63 -11.59 28.74
CA ILE A 448 -53.49 -11.38 27.53
C ILE A 448 -52.94 -10.21 26.67
N LYS A 449 -52.47 -9.11 27.28
CA LYS A 449 -51.83 -8.03 26.54
C LYS A 449 -50.55 -8.52 25.85
N LEU A 450 -49.76 -9.33 26.56
CA LEU A 450 -48.54 -9.94 26.00
C LEU A 450 -48.86 -10.84 24.80
N ILE A 451 -49.87 -11.71 24.91
CA ILE A 451 -50.35 -12.56 23.83
C ILE A 451 -50.75 -11.75 22.60
N THR A 452 -51.51 -10.68 22.81
CA THR A 452 -51.96 -9.79 21.74
C THR A 452 -50.75 -9.11 21.06
N HIS A 453 -49.77 -8.68 21.85
CA HIS A 453 -48.54 -8.07 21.34
C HIS A 453 -47.71 -9.11 20.53
N LEU A 454 -47.48 -10.30 21.05
CA LEU A 454 -46.74 -11.37 20.39
C LEU A 454 -47.41 -11.81 19.08
N LYS A 455 -48.78 -11.93 19.07
CA LYS A 455 -49.50 -12.20 17.82
C LYS A 455 -49.34 -11.06 16.80
N GLY A 456 -49.35 -9.80 17.23
CA GLY A 456 -49.08 -8.68 16.35
C GLY A 456 -47.69 -8.70 15.73
N ILE A 457 -46.65 -9.14 16.46
CA ILE A 457 -45.30 -9.34 15.92
C ILE A 457 -45.29 -10.43 14.85
N LEU A 458 -45.96 -11.58 15.09
CA LEU A 458 -46.02 -12.68 14.13
C LEU A 458 -46.79 -12.31 12.85
N GLU A 459 -47.83 -11.49 12.94
CA GLU A 459 -48.62 -11.04 11.80
C GLU A 459 -47.93 -9.99 10.95
N SER A 460 -47.09 -9.11 11.55
CA SER A 460 -46.49 -7.95 10.89
C SER A 460 -45.03 -8.11 10.60
N HIS A 461 -44.68 -8.27 9.32
CA HIS A 461 -43.26 -8.27 8.84
C HIS A 461 -42.56 -6.95 9.23
N ALA A 462 -43.25 -5.80 9.14
CA ALA A 462 -42.66 -4.50 9.46
C ALA A 462 -42.28 -4.40 10.96
N GLN A 463 -43.10 -4.96 11.87
CA GLN A 463 -42.76 -4.99 13.30
C GLN A 463 -41.55 -5.87 13.59
N ARG A 464 -41.45 -7.02 12.94
CA ARG A 464 -40.25 -7.89 13.07
C ARG A 464 -38.99 -7.18 12.60
N MET A 465 -39.02 -6.49 11.45
CA MET A 465 -37.88 -5.70 10.96
C MET A 465 -37.53 -4.56 11.92
N SER A 466 -38.52 -3.92 12.53
CA SER A 466 -38.29 -2.89 13.55
C SER A 466 -37.60 -3.44 14.79
N ILE A 467 -37.99 -4.63 15.26
CA ILE A 467 -37.34 -5.32 16.39
C ILE A 467 -35.86 -5.63 16.05
N ILE A 468 -35.59 -6.17 14.86
CA ILE A 468 -34.23 -6.47 14.43
C ILE A 468 -33.36 -5.20 14.40
N LYS A 469 -33.90 -4.07 13.91
CA LYS A 469 -33.22 -2.79 13.95
C LYS A 469 -32.87 -2.31 15.35
N LEU A 470 -33.80 -2.42 16.28
CA LEU A 470 -33.58 -2.03 17.67
C LEU A 470 -32.49 -2.91 18.31
N GLU A 471 -32.55 -4.22 18.13
CA GLU A 471 -31.55 -5.14 18.65
C GLU A 471 -30.15 -4.85 18.05
N LEU A 472 -30.06 -4.58 16.74
CA LEU A 472 -28.81 -4.19 16.10
C LEU A 472 -28.27 -2.85 16.63
N GLN A 473 -29.16 -1.87 16.87
CA GLN A 473 -28.76 -0.58 17.44
C GLN A 473 -28.23 -0.75 18.88
N GLU A 474 -28.89 -1.59 19.69
CA GLU A 474 -28.42 -1.92 21.06
C GLU A 474 -26.99 -2.55 21.00
N MET A 475 -26.73 -3.46 20.04
CA MET A 475 -25.41 -4.06 19.87
C MET A 475 -24.38 -3.00 19.49
N LYS A 476 -24.72 -2.08 18.58
CA LYS A 476 -23.88 -0.96 18.21
C LYS A 476 -23.54 -0.06 19.40
N ASP A 477 -24.53 0.27 20.22
CA ASP A 477 -24.36 1.18 21.37
C ASP A 477 -23.54 0.54 22.50
N GLN A 478 -23.60 -0.81 22.65
CA GLN A 478 -22.87 -1.53 23.69
C GLN A 478 -21.44 -1.94 23.30
N TYR A 479 -21.21 -2.29 22.04
CA TYR A 479 -19.97 -2.93 21.59
C TYR A 479 -19.28 -2.17 20.43
N GLY A 480 -19.92 -1.13 19.90
CA GLY A 480 -19.37 -0.33 18.81
C GLY A 480 -18.15 0.47 19.26
N ASP A 481 -17.11 0.43 18.47
CA ASP A 481 -15.87 1.19 18.67
C ASP A 481 -15.46 1.93 17.39
N PRO A 482 -14.55 2.91 17.49
CA PRO A 482 -14.05 3.60 16.31
C PRO A 482 -13.23 2.67 15.41
N ARG A 483 -13.19 3.02 14.11
CA ARG A 483 -12.35 2.35 13.12
C ARG A 483 -10.87 2.47 13.50
N ARG A 484 -10.13 1.37 13.39
CA ARG A 484 -8.68 1.30 13.65
C ARG A 484 -7.88 1.45 12.36
N THR A 485 -8.28 0.79 11.28
CA THR A 485 -7.58 0.79 9.99
C THR A 485 -7.96 2.01 9.16
N GLU A 486 -7.00 2.77 8.68
CA GLU A 486 -7.21 3.90 7.77
C GLU A 486 -7.24 3.45 6.32
N ILE A 487 -8.15 4.00 5.51
CA ILE A 487 -8.25 3.70 4.08
C ILE A 487 -7.79 4.92 3.28
N ILE A 488 -6.72 4.73 2.50
CA ILE A 488 -6.15 5.76 1.61
C ILE A 488 -6.68 5.48 0.19
N PRO A 489 -7.46 6.40 -0.41
CA PRO A 489 -8.12 6.15 -1.71
C PRO A 489 -7.16 5.95 -2.88
N VAL A 490 -5.94 6.48 -2.78
CA VAL A 490 -4.95 6.45 -3.87
C VAL A 490 -4.00 5.27 -3.68
N ASP A 491 -3.98 4.38 -4.66
CA ASP A 491 -2.99 3.32 -4.76
C ASP A 491 -1.80 3.82 -5.59
N SER A 492 -0.83 4.48 -4.96
CA SER A 492 0.42 4.84 -5.60
C SER A 492 1.39 3.64 -5.50
N ASP A 493 1.59 2.92 -6.59
CA ASP A 493 2.71 1.98 -6.68
C ASP A 493 4.02 2.76 -6.58
N PHE A 494 4.98 2.25 -5.80
CA PHE A 494 6.32 2.82 -5.77
C PHE A 494 6.97 2.75 -7.14
N THR A 495 7.43 3.88 -7.64
CA THR A 495 8.29 3.94 -8.81
C THR A 495 9.73 3.55 -8.44
N MET A 496 10.56 3.22 -9.42
CA MET A 496 12.00 3.01 -9.16
C MET A 496 12.65 4.27 -8.60
N GLU A 497 12.13 5.44 -8.90
CA GLU A 497 12.61 6.73 -8.41
C GLU A 497 12.41 6.90 -6.91
N ASP A 498 11.25 6.48 -6.38
CA ASP A 498 10.92 6.58 -4.96
C ASP A 498 11.85 5.74 -4.05
N MET A 499 12.61 4.82 -4.64
CA MET A 499 13.55 3.94 -3.94
C MET A 499 15.02 4.37 -4.05
N ILE A 500 15.29 5.42 -4.80
CA ILE A 500 16.63 5.93 -5.07
C ILE A 500 16.70 7.35 -4.56
N ALA A 501 17.73 7.65 -3.75
CA ALA A 501 17.95 8.99 -3.25
C ALA A 501 18.19 9.98 -4.42
N ASP A 502 17.52 11.14 -4.41
CA ASP A 502 17.83 12.24 -5.30
C ASP A 502 19.04 13.01 -4.77
N GLU A 503 20.23 12.59 -5.20
CA GLU A 503 21.52 13.17 -4.79
C GLU A 503 22.31 13.68 -5.99
N GLU A 504 23.13 14.70 -5.77
CA GLU A 504 24.07 15.18 -6.77
C GLU A 504 25.20 14.18 -6.99
N VAL A 505 25.38 13.77 -8.23
CA VAL A 505 26.44 12.86 -8.68
C VAL A 505 27.26 13.46 -9.79
N VAL A 506 28.52 13.06 -9.87
CA VAL A 506 29.43 13.41 -10.96
C VAL A 506 29.36 12.33 -12.02
N LEU A 507 28.89 12.69 -13.21
CA LEU A 507 29.01 11.86 -14.41
C LEU A 507 30.31 12.16 -15.12
N THR A 508 31.12 11.15 -15.42
CA THR A 508 32.31 11.28 -16.24
C THR A 508 32.16 10.45 -17.51
N ILE A 509 32.47 11.06 -18.66
CA ILE A 509 32.45 10.42 -19.96
C ILE A 509 33.85 10.51 -20.53
N THR A 510 34.42 9.39 -20.96
CA THR A 510 35.74 9.34 -21.55
C THR A 510 35.69 9.48 -23.07
N HIS A 511 36.83 9.81 -23.69
CA HIS A 511 36.97 9.96 -25.13
C HIS A 511 36.59 8.68 -25.91
N GLU A 512 36.90 7.52 -25.37
CA GLU A 512 36.47 6.22 -25.92
C GLU A 512 35.00 5.87 -25.69
N GLY A 513 34.21 6.77 -25.05
CA GLY A 513 32.80 6.61 -24.85
C GLY A 513 32.42 5.70 -23.67
N TYR A 514 33.23 5.65 -22.60
CA TYR A 514 32.86 5.03 -21.32
C TYR A 514 32.23 6.05 -20.40
N ILE A 515 31.16 5.63 -19.72
CA ILE A 515 30.41 6.48 -18.75
C ILE A 515 30.33 5.81 -17.40
N LYS A 516 30.42 6.61 -16.34
CA LYS A 516 30.18 6.21 -14.96
C LYS A 516 29.62 7.37 -14.16
N ARG A 517 28.92 7.04 -13.07
CA ARG A 517 28.54 8.02 -12.03
C ARG A 517 29.34 7.78 -10.77
N THR A 518 29.69 8.85 -10.07
CA THR A 518 30.47 8.83 -8.83
C THR A 518 29.80 9.80 -7.85
N ALA A 519 29.60 9.42 -6.60
CA ALA A 519 29.03 10.31 -5.59
C ALA A 519 29.90 11.56 -5.41
N LEU A 520 29.27 12.73 -5.33
CA LEU A 520 29.97 14.04 -5.26
C LEU A 520 30.90 14.12 -4.05
N ASN A 521 30.50 13.53 -2.88
CA ASN A 521 31.33 13.48 -1.66
C ASN A 521 32.66 12.74 -1.83
N THR A 522 32.83 11.93 -2.89
CA THR A 522 34.08 11.26 -3.24
C THR A 522 35.12 12.24 -3.79
N TYR A 523 34.70 13.42 -4.26
CA TYR A 523 35.55 14.52 -4.72
C TYR A 523 35.74 15.55 -3.61
N ARG A 524 36.51 15.22 -2.55
CA ARG A 524 36.84 16.17 -1.46
C ARG A 524 37.57 17.36 -2.00
N THR A 525 37.17 18.56 -1.59
CA THR A 525 37.91 19.81 -1.82
C THR A 525 39.33 19.74 -1.25
N GLN A 526 40.33 19.91 -2.08
CA GLN A 526 41.72 20.02 -1.62
C GLN A 526 42.10 21.49 -1.39
N ARG A 527 42.80 21.79 -0.30
CA ARG A 527 43.35 23.14 -0.03
C ARG A 527 44.42 23.50 -1.06
N ARG A 528 44.65 24.80 -1.29
CA ARG A 528 45.70 25.36 -2.17
C ARG A 528 47.03 24.63 -1.97
N GLY A 529 47.63 24.15 -3.06
CA GLY A 529 48.92 23.43 -3.04
C GLY A 529 48.85 21.90 -3.03
N GLY A 530 47.62 21.29 -3.03
CA GLY A 530 47.44 19.84 -3.17
C GLY A 530 47.77 19.35 -4.58
N ARG A 531 48.36 18.14 -4.71
CA ARG A 531 48.46 17.44 -6.02
C ARG A 531 47.07 17.07 -6.47
N GLY A 532 46.67 17.45 -7.70
CA GLY A 532 45.40 17.05 -8.31
C GLY A 532 45.17 15.54 -8.22
N VAL A 533 43.90 15.13 -8.16
CA VAL A 533 43.54 13.72 -8.07
C VAL A 533 43.15 13.21 -9.44
N GLN A 534 43.67 12.05 -9.81
CA GLN A 534 43.39 11.39 -11.10
C GLN A 534 41.94 10.93 -11.17
N GLY A 535 41.15 11.38 -12.11
CA GLY A 535 39.71 11.10 -12.22
C GLY A 535 39.37 9.69 -12.79
N ALA A 536 40.32 9.02 -13.44
CA ALA A 536 40.22 7.63 -13.88
C ALA A 536 41.61 7.09 -14.15
N THR A 537 41.84 5.79 -13.90
CA THR A 537 42.99 5.05 -14.49
C THR A 537 42.59 4.65 -15.90
N SER A 538 43.07 5.37 -16.89
CA SER A 538 42.88 5.01 -18.30
C SER A 538 44.12 4.26 -18.82
N LYS A 539 43.95 3.44 -19.84
CA LYS A 539 45.06 3.09 -20.75
C LYS A 539 45.65 4.39 -21.29
N GLU A 540 46.91 4.38 -21.71
CA GLU A 540 47.68 5.57 -22.07
C GLU A 540 46.99 6.50 -23.10
N GLU A 541 45.89 6.13 -23.73
CA GLU A 541 45.18 6.86 -24.80
C GLU A 541 43.73 7.33 -24.45
N ASP A 542 43.13 6.93 -23.32
CA ASP A 542 41.75 7.33 -22.95
C ASP A 542 41.76 8.36 -21.81
N PHE A 543 40.97 9.45 -21.92
CA PHE A 543 40.88 10.53 -20.94
C PHE A 543 39.42 10.96 -20.75
N VAL A 544 39.09 11.63 -19.61
CA VAL A 544 37.77 12.18 -19.35
C VAL A 544 37.54 13.39 -20.24
N GLU A 545 36.63 13.29 -21.20
CA GLU A 545 36.28 14.37 -22.14
C GLU A 545 35.16 15.26 -21.61
N HIS A 546 34.14 14.63 -20.94
CA HIS A 546 32.99 15.33 -20.36
C HIS A 546 32.81 14.99 -18.90
N LEU A 547 32.46 16.03 -18.12
CA LEU A 547 32.11 15.95 -16.71
C LEU A 547 30.82 16.77 -16.48
N PHE A 548 29.82 16.12 -15.88
CA PHE A 548 28.54 16.74 -15.53
C PHE A 548 28.27 16.55 -14.04
N ILE A 549 27.78 17.57 -13.38
CA ILE A 549 27.18 17.48 -12.05
C ILE A 549 25.68 17.48 -12.27
N VAL A 550 25.02 16.42 -11.89
CA VAL A 550 23.60 16.15 -12.16
C VAL A 550 22.97 15.39 -11.00
N ASN A 551 21.66 15.52 -10.85
CA ASN A 551 20.91 14.73 -9.86
C ASN A 551 20.63 13.33 -10.41
N THR A 552 20.54 12.34 -9.51
CA THR A 552 20.28 10.93 -9.83
C THR A 552 18.97 10.74 -10.58
N HIS A 553 17.93 11.56 -10.31
CA HIS A 553 16.62 11.49 -10.98
C HIS A 553 16.56 12.19 -12.32
N ASN A 554 17.61 12.93 -12.74
CA ASN A 554 17.63 13.57 -14.04
C ASN A 554 17.70 12.55 -15.19
N TYR A 555 17.25 12.99 -16.38
CA TYR A 555 17.46 12.27 -17.62
C TYR A 555 18.76 12.74 -18.27
N MET A 556 19.53 11.80 -18.79
CA MET A 556 20.67 12.07 -19.67
C MET A 556 20.29 11.72 -21.09
N LEU A 557 20.24 12.72 -21.98
CA LEU A 557 19.97 12.57 -23.41
C LEU A 557 21.28 12.42 -24.16
N PHE A 558 21.33 11.42 -25.03
CA PHE A 558 22.47 11.09 -25.86
C PHE A 558 22.09 11.31 -27.33
N PHE A 559 22.74 12.25 -28.00
CA PHE A 559 22.49 12.55 -29.40
C PHE A 559 23.60 11.96 -30.26
N THR A 560 23.22 11.20 -31.30
CA THR A 560 24.17 10.51 -32.16
C THR A 560 24.44 11.31 -33.42
N ASP A 561 25.57 11.01 -34.06
CA ASP A 561 25.99 11.54 -35.34
C ASP A 561 24.96 11.35 -36.45
N ARG A 562 24.13 10.32 -36.34
CA ARG A 562 23.03 10.00 -37.27
C ARG A 562 21.70 10.72 -36.94
N GLY A 563 21.72 11.61 -35.95
CA GLY A 563 20.55 12.42 -35.56
C GLY A 563 19.49 11.69 -34.77
N LYS A 564 19.82 10.60 -34.10
CA LYS A 564 18.96 9.93 -33.10
C LYS A 564 19.24 10.48 -31.72
N CYS A 565 18.20 10.40 -30.86
CA CYS A 565 18.28 10.69 -29.45
C CYS A 565 17.90 9.45 -28.66
N HIS A 566 18.80 9.03 -27.76
CA HIS A 566 18.58 8.02 -26.74
C HIS A 566 18.62 8.69 -25.38
N TRP A 567 18.07 8.05 -24.35
CA TRP A 567 18.15 8.59 -22.99
C TRP A 567 18.11 7.50 -21.92
N LEU A 568 18.73 7.81 -20.82
CA LEU A 568 18.76 7.03 -19.60
C LEU A 568 18.47 7.93 -18.42
N LYS A 569 17.88 7.37 -17.38
CA LYS A 569 17.93 8.00 -16.06
C LYS A 569 19.36 7.93 -15.52
N VAL A 570 19.79 8.98 -14.82
CA VAL A 570 21.14 9.03 -14.26
C VAL A 570 21.38 7.89 -13.29
N TYR A 571 20.35 7.45 -12.53
CA TYR A 571 20.48 6.30 -11.63
C TYR A 571 20.72 4.95 -12.34
N ASP A 572 20.37 4.82 -13.64
CA ASP A 572 20.66 3.62 -14.43
C ASP A 572 22.11 3.56 -14.92
N ILE A 573 22.86 4.66 -14.82
CA ILE A 573 24.28 4.72 -15.18
C ILE A 573 25.09 4.03 -14.07
N PRO A 574 26.03 3.11 -14.41
CA PRO A 574 26.78 2.36 -13.42
C PRO A 574 27.55 3.25 -12.44
N GLN A 575 27.42 2.95 -11.14
CA GLN A 575 28.21 3.59 -10.11
C GLN A 575 29.63 3.04 -10.12
N GLY A 576 30.63 3.91 -10.09
CA GLY A 576 32.02 3.50 -10.09
C GLY A 576 32.86 4.36 -9.17
N GLY A 577 33.94 3.79 -8.61
CA GLY A 577 34.96 4.55 -7.91
C GLY A 577 35.80 5.40 -8.89
N ARG A 578 36.63 6.29 -8.37
CA ARG A 578 37.51 7.17 -9.21
C ARG A 578 38.37 6.39 -10.18
N ALA A 579 38.92 5.26 -9.77
CA ALA A 579 39.85 4.46 -10.57
C ALA A 579 39.18 3.50 -11.55
N THR A 580 37.85 3.36 -11.57
CA THR A 580 37.16 2.45 -12.48
C THR A 580 36.91 3.11 -13.83
N ARG A 581 36.99 2.33 -14.93
CA ARG A 581 36.78 2.80 -16.31
C ARG A 581 35.35 3.17 -16.63
N GLY A 582 34.36 2.57 -15.93
CA GLY A 582 32.93 2.71 -16.26
C GLY A 582 32.47 1.67 -17.30
N ARG A 583 31.35 1.95 -17.98
CA ARG A 583 30.74 1.07 -18.98
C ARG A 583 30.59 1.81 -20.32
N ALA A 584 30.77 1.11 -21.43
CA ALA A 584 30.63 1.71 -22.76
C ALA A 584 29.18 2.19 -22.99
N ILE A 585 28.99 3.44 -23.39
CA ILE A 585 27.68 4.08 -23.63
C ILE A 585 26.87 3.29 -24.66
N VAL A 586 27.52 2.82 -25.74
CA VAL A 586 26.84 2.04 -26.79
C VAL A 586 26.13 0.79 -26.28
N ASN A 587 26.68 0.18 -25.20
CA ASN A 587 26.07 -0.99 -24.57
C ASN A 587 24.91 -0.63 -23.60
N LEU A 588 24.84 0.63 -23.15
CA LEU A 588 23.79 1.11 -22.25
C LEU A 588 22.53 1.58 -23.01
N ILE A 589 22.73 2.25 -24.15
CA ILE A 589 21.65 2.88 -24.93
C ILE A 589 21.26 2.09 -26.19
N GLY A 590 21.97 1.01 -26.52
CA GLY A 590 21.66 0.15 -27.69
C GLY A 590 21.80 0.86 -29.03
N CYS A 591 22.94 1.57 -29.25
CA CYS A 591 23.29 2.17 -30.54
C CYS A 591 23.49 1.13 -31.64
N GLU A 592 23.24 1.54 -32.87
CA GLU A 592 23.58 0.74 -34.06
C GLU A 592 25.10 0.65 -34.28
N PRO A 593 25.61 -0.42 -34.92
CA PRO A 593 27.02 -0.52 -35.22
C PRO A 593 27.54 0.67 -36.06
N GLY A 594 28.61 1.29 -35.56
CA GLY A 594 29.22 2.45 -36.20
C GLY A 594 28.55 3.80 -35.95
N GLU A 595 27.52 3.85 -35.09
CA GLU A 595 26.88 5.09 -34.61
C GLU A 595 27.68 5.65 -33.43
N LYS A 596 27.96 6.96 -33.44
CA LYS A 596 28.71 7.68 -32.38
C LYS A 596 27.82 8.67 -31.67
N VAL A 597 28.02 8.82 -30.36
CA VAL A 597 27.37 9.86 -29.55
C VAL A 597 28.21 11.13 -29.63
N GLU A 598 27.61 12.22 -30.09
CA GLU A 598 28.30 13.51 -30.33
C GLU A 598 27.90 14.60 -29.33
N ALA A 599 26.68 14.47 -28.70
CA ALA A 599 26.23 15.47 -27.75
C ALA A 599 25.50 14.84 -26.57
N PHE A 600 25.66 15.45 -25.39
CA PHE A 600 25.11 15.04 -24.12
C PHE A 600 24.34 16.18 -23.49
N VAL A 601 23.10 15.89 -23.03
CA VAL A 601 22.23 16.91 -22.44
C VAL A 601 21.56 16.32 -21.21
N SER A 602 21.73 16.97 -20.04
CA SER A 602 21.00 16.62 -18.81
C SER A 602 19.72 17.46 -18.73
N VAL A 603 18.59 16.79 -18.44
CA VAL A 603 17.29 17.45 -18.22
C VAL A 603 16.59 16.85 -17.00
N LYS A 604 15.90 17.68 -16.25
CA LYS A 604 15.10 17.24 -15.09
C LYS A 604 13.72 16.79 -15.56
N ASP A 605 13.03 17.68 -16.28
CA ASP A 605 11.66 17.47 -16.75
C ASP A 605 11.54 17.84 -18.24
N PHE A 606 10.50 17.33 -18.91
CA PHE A 606 10.22 17.61 -20.31
C PHE A 606 9.06 18.60 -20.42
N ASP A 607 9.39 19.88 -20.49
CA ASP A 607 8.43 20.99 -20.58
C ASP A 607 8.36 21.61 -21.99
N ASP A 608 7.40 22.52 -22.20
CA ASP A 608 7.22 23.27 -23.45
C ASP A 608 7.92 24.66 -23.45
N GLN A 609 8.57 25.05 -22.34
CA GLN A 609 9.25 26.32 -22.20
C GLN A 609 10.72 26.25 -22.64
N HIS A 610 11.29 25.05 -22.60
CA HIS A 610 12.65 24.79 -23.03
C HIS A 610 12.69 24.11 -24.40
N TYR A 611 13.81 24.30 -25.10
CA TYR A 611 14.01 23.78 -26.43
C TYR A 611 15.38 23.10 -26.52
N ILE A 612 15.49 22.13 -27.42
CA ILE A 612 16.79 21.58 -27.86
C ILE A 612 17.14 22.23 -29.19
N VAL A 613 18.25 22.96 -29.20
CA VAL A 613 18.87 23.50 -30.44
C VAL A 613 20.02 22.57 -30.86
N MET A 614 20.04 22.19 -32.12
CA MET A 614 20.99 21.27 -32.71
C MET A 614 21.68 21.94 -33.88
N ALA A 615 22.97 21.59 -34.12
CA ALA A 615 23.70 22.04 -35.28
C ALA A 615 24.36 20.86 -36.00
N THR A 616 24.43 20.94 -37.36
CA THR A 616 25.10 19.95 -38.17
C THR A 616 26.42 20.51 -38.73
N ARG A 617 27.30 19.60 -39.16
CA ARG A 617 28.60 19.93 -39.74
C ARG A 617 28.49 20.83 -40.95
N ASN A 618 27.43 20.66 -41.76
CA ASN A 618 27.22 21.49 -42.96
C ASN A 618 26.49 22.82 -42.68
N GLY A 619 26.30 23.17 -41.37
CA GLY A 619 25.81 24.49 -40.97
C GLY A 619 24.29 24.60 -40.94
N LEU A 620 23.55 23.50 -40.87
CA LEU A 620 22.12 23.52 -40.56
C LEU A 620 21.92 23.63 -39.05
N VAL A 621 20.85 24.31 -38.62
CA VAL A 621 20.42 24.42 -37.24
C VAL A 621 18.93 24.09 -37.12
N LYS A 622 18.56 23.49 -36.00
CA LYS A 622 17.22 23.08 -35.73
C LYS A 622 16.84 23.37 -34.26
N LYS A 623 15.61 23.79 -34.05
CA LYS A 623 15.01 24.00 -32.71
C LYS A 623 13.79 23.12 -32.56
N THR A 624 13.71 22.39 -31.44
CA THR A 624 12.60 21.49 -31.16
C THR A 624 12.22 21.65 -29.68
N ALA A 625 10.93 21.70 -29.33
CA ALA A 625 10.46 21.78 -27.94
C ALA A 625 10.95 20.55 -27.15
N LEU A 626 11.34 20.76 -25.89
CA LEU A 626 11.87 19.69 -25.03
C LEU A 626 10.81 18.60 -24.74
N SER A 627 9.53 18.97 -24.62
CA SER A 627 8.40 18.04 -24.47
C SER A 627 8.29 17.00 -25.59
N ALA A 628 8.77 17.32 -26.80
CA ALA A 628 8.79 16.38 -27.92
C ALA A 628 9.66 15.12 -27.66
N TYR A 629 10.52 15.16 -26.66
CA TYR A 629 11.42 14.07 -26.27
C TYR A 629 10.92 13.26 -25.08
N SER A 630 9.72 13.53 -24.52
CA SER A 630 9.19 12.91 -23.29
C SER A 630 8.87 11.42 -23.41
N LYS A 631 8.71 10.87 -24.63
CA LYS A 631 8.28 9.48 -24.83
C LYS A 631 9.42 8.61 -25.37
N PRO A 632 10.11 7.85 -24.50
CA PRO A 632 11.23 6.96 -24.88
C PRO A 632 10.80 5.78 -25.77
N ARG A 633 11.78 5.36 -26.61
CA ARG A 633 11.69 4.11 -27.37
C ARG A 633 13.02 3.35 -27.29
N LYS A 634 12.96 2.03 -27.15
CA LYS A 634 14.12 1.15 -26.95
C LYS A 634 15.22 1.28 -28.03
N GLY A 635 14.93 1.73 -29.23
CA GLY A 635 15.89 1.97 -30.34
C GLY A 635 16.20 3.44 -30.57
N GLY A 636 15.94 4.34 -29.61
CA GLY A 636 16.05 5.78 -29.79
C GLY A 636 14.91 6.39 -30.61
N ILE A 637 14.92 7.71 -30.72
CA ILE A 637 13.99 8.48 -31.55
C ILE A 637 14.76 9.43 -32.46
N TYR A 638 14.28 9.69 -33.66
CA TYR A 638 14.86 10.71 -34.53
C TYR A 638 14.69 12.09 -33.89
N ALA A 639 15.83 12.79 -33.75
CA ALA A 639 15.89 14.15 -33.22
C ALA A 639 15.99 15.16 -34.36
N ILE A 640 16.70 14.82 -35.41
CA ILE A 640 16.89 15.60 -36.63
C ILE A 640 17.03 14.64 -37.82
N ASP A 641 16.54 15.08 -39.00
CA ASP A 641 16.77 14.37 -40.26
C ASP A 641 18.06 14.93 -40.92
N ILE A 642 19.07 14.08 -41.00
CA ILE A 642 20.43 14.47 -41.49
C ILE A 642 20.59 14.04 -42.93
N ARG A 643 21.06 14.96 -43.76
CA ARG A 643 21.37 14.70 -45.21
C ARG A 643 22.56 13.77 -45.33
N GLU A 644 22.61 13.02 -46.42
CA GLU A 644 23.76 12.20 -46.77
C GLU A 644 25.07 13.06 -46.84
N GLY A 645 26.10 12.62 -46.13
CA GLY A 645 27.37 13.33 -46.02
C GLY A 645 27.39 14.50 -44.99
N ASP A 646 26.31 14.68 -44.21
CA ASP A 646 26.29 15.60 -43.06
C ASP A 646 26.31 14.80 -41.75
N THR A 647 26.64 15.41 -40.63
CA THR A 647 26.62 14.81 -39.29
C THR A 647 26.14 15.82 -38.23
N LEU A 648 25.48 15.37 -37.18
CA LEU A 648 25.21 16.18 -36.02
C LEU A 648 26.52 16.44 -35.29
N ILE A 649 26.75 17.66 -34.83
CA ILE A 649 27.97 18.04 -34.10
C ILE A 649 27.67 18.50 -32.65
N GLU A 650 26.48 19.02 -32.39
CA GLU A 650 26.18 19.60 -31.09
C GLU A 650 24.67 19.67 -30.87
N ALA A 651 24.25 19.51 -29.59
CA ALA A 651 22.90 19.73 -29.12
C ALA A 651 22.92 20.39 -27.73
N ARG A 652 22.11 21.43 -27.53
CA ARG A 652 22.06 22.23 -26.29
C ARG A 652 20.64 22.60 -25.92
N VAL A 653 20.36 22.65 -24.61
CA VAL A 653 19.07 23.17 -24.07
C VAL A 653 19.13 24.71 -24.06
N THR A 654 18.04 25.32 -24.52
CA THR A 654 17.81 26.75 -24.52
C THR A 654 16.43 27.09 -23.95
N ASN A 655 16.24 28.35 -23.54
CA ASN A 655 14.97 28.87 -22.96
C ASN A 655 14.11 29.62 -23.98
N GLY A 656 14.47 29.63 -25.27
CA GLY A 656 13.73 30.38 -26.32
C GLY A 656 14.24 31.79 -26.59
N GLU A 657 15.12 32.33 -25.75
CA GLU A 657 15.60 33.72 -25.81
C GLU A 657 17.10 33.87 -26.01
N ASN A 658 17.85 32.81 -26.04
CA ASN A 658 19.31 32.82 -26.11
C ASN A 658 19.83 33.22 -27.50
N ASP A 659 21.06 33.70 -27.54
CA ASP A 659 21.83 33.85 -28.79
C ASP A 659 22.63 32.58 -29.07
N ILE A 660 22.63 32.17 -30.32
CA ILE A 660 23.39 31.02 -30.82
C ILE A 660 24.61 31.53 -31.60
N LEU A 661 25.78 30.98 -31.33
CA LEU A 661 26.99 31.26 -32.06
C LEU A 661 27.52 29.96 -32.70
N LEU A 662 27.69 29.99 -34.04
CA LEU A 662 28.30 28.91 -34.79
C LEU A 662 29.72 29.32 -35.21
N GLY A 663 30.69 28.40 -35.03
CA GLY A 663 32.06 28.64 -35.47
C GLY A 663 32.48 27.64 -36.54
N THR A 664 33.23 28.12 -37.58
CA THR A 664 33.69 27.26 -38.69
C THR A 664 35.21 27.03 -38.63
N ARG A 665 35.68 25.94 -39.23
CA ARG A 665 37.08 25.55 -39.28
C ARG A 665 37.96 26.61 -39.96
N GLU A 666 37.42 27.33 -40.93
CA GLU A 666 38.10 28.40 -41.69
C GLU A 666 38.12 29.78 -40.97
N GLY A 667 37.79 29.80 -39.68
CA GLY A 667 37.96 31.01 -38.85
C GLY A 667 36.80 31.99 -38.92
N LYS A 668 35.63 31.59 -39.37
CA LYS A 668 34.40 32.42 -39.35
C LYS A 668 33.49 32.03 -38.25
N SER A 669 32.65 32.97 -37.80
CA SER A 669 31.53 32.70 -36.88
C SER A 669 30.33 33.59 -37.20
N ILE A 670 29.15 33.09 -36.85
CA ILE A 670 27.90 33.82 -36.91
C ILE A 670 27.19 33.76 -35.58
N ARG A 671 26.75 34.90 -35.05
CA ARG A 671 25.90 35.02 -33.86
C ARG A 671 24.52 35.49 -34.29
N PHE A 672 23.47 34.83 -33.87
CA PHE A 672 22.07 35.17 -34.14
C PHE A 672 21.17 34.71 -33.00
N SER A 673 20.02 35.40 -32.84
CA SER A 673 19.02 35.01 -31.83
C SER A 673 18.32 33.74 -32.22
N GLU A 674 18.13 32.83 -31.26
CA GLU A 674 17.37 31.60 -31.47
C GLU A 674 15.88 31.83 -31.82
N LYS A 675 15.34 33.06 -31.58
CA LYS A 675 14.03 33.47 -32.08
C LYS A 675 13.95 33.44 -33.61
N ASN A 676 15.05 33.52 -34.29
CA ASN A 676 15.13 33.39 -35.74
C ASN A 676 15.05 31.92 -36.21
N ILE A 677 15.11 30.93 -35.30
CA ILE A 677 14.91 29.52 -35.61
C ILE A 677 13.49 29.16 -35.24
N ARG A 678 12.66 28.84 -36.23
CA ARG A 678 11.30 28.33 -35.95
C ARG A 678 11.39 26.98 -35.29
N SER A 679 10.61 26.79 -34.21
CA SER A 679 10.42 25.47 -33.57
C SER A 679 9.76 24.49 -34.55
N THR A 680 10.31 23.32 -34.72
CA THR A 680 9.83 22.29 -35.64
C THR A 680 9.81 20.91 -35.00
N GLY A 681 9.00 20.01 -35.53
CA GLY A 681 8.92 18.64 -35.07
C GLY A 681 10.22 17.87 -35.28
N ARG A 682 10.41 16.75 -34.59
CA ARG A 682 11.65 15.95 -34.55
C ARG A 682 12.16 15.48 -35.92
N LYS A 683 11.27 15.03 -36.82
CA LYS A 683 11.61 14.51 -38.15
C LYS A 683 11.72 15.63 -39.18
N THR A 684 12.55 16.65 -38.98
CA THR A 684 12.83 17.73 -39.95
C THR A 684 14.32 18.01 -40.02
N MET A 685 14.81 18.50 -41.16
CA MET A 685 16.24 18.77 -41.44
C MET A 685 16.76 20.05 -40.79
N GLY A 686 15.87 20.94 -40.33
CA GLY A 686 16.26 22.24 -39.81
C GLY A 686 16.42 23.29 -40.94
N VAL A 687 17.08 24.40 -40.61
CA VAL A 687 17.25 25.60 -41.46
C VAL A 687 18.72 25.99 -41.54
N ILE A 688 19.14 26.72 -42.55
CA ILE A 688 20.53 27.20 -42.71
C ILE A 688 20.85 28.14 -41.56
N GLY A 689 21.85 27.80 -40.74
CA GLY A 689 22.41 28.63 -39.66
C GLY A 689 23.52 29.53 -40.19
N ILE A 690 24.49 28.97 -40.91
CA ILE A 690 25.61 29.66 -41.54
C ILE A 690 25.82 29.16 -42.97
N ARG A 691 26.22 30.02 -43.89
CA ARG A 691 26.69 29.62 -45.23
C ARG A 691 28.23 29.47 -45.23
N LEU A 692 28.68 28.25 -45.49
CA LEU A 692 30.09 27.92 -45.53
C LEU A 692 30.80 28.60 -46.73
N GLY A 693 32.06 28.95 -46.52
CA GLY A 693 32.85 29.72 -47.52
C GLY A 693 33.43 28.87 -48.64
N SER A 694 33.71 27.60 -48.37
CA SER A 694 34.27 26.64 -49.32
C SER A 694 33.63 25.26 -49.07
N LYS A 695 33.85 24.29 -49.99
CA LYS A 695 33.42 22.90 -49.80
C LYS A 695 34.20 22.16 -48.70
N GLU A 696 35.38 22.68 -48.34
CA GLU A 696 36.22 22.10 -47.29
C GLU A 696 35.96 22.70 -45.89
N ASP A 697 35.20 23.79 -45.82
CA ASP A 697 34.83 24.42 -44.56
C ASP A 697 33.65 23.72 -43.94
N TYR A 698 33.61 23.62 -42.61
CA TYR A 698 32.52 23.03 -41.83
C TYR A 698 32.43 23.67 -40.48
N VAL A 699 31.24 23.52 -39.85
CA VAL A 699 31.01 23.99 -38.48
C VAL A 699 31.70 23.06 -37.50
N ILE A 700 32.46 23.60 -36.56
CA ILE A 700 33.24 22.87 -35.57
C ILE A 700 32.57 22.87 -34.18
N ALA A 701 31.74 23.88 -33.87
CA ALA A 701 31.00 23.93 -32.62
C ALA A 701 29.83 24.92 -32.71
N MET A 702 28.82 24.63 -31.85
CA MET A 702 27.71 25.51 -31.59
C MET A 702 27.74 25.93 -30.11
N LEU A 703 27.61 27.20 -29.82
CA LEU A 703 27.53 27.74 -28.46
C LEU A 703 26.18 28.41 -28.25
N VAL A 704 25.64 28.25 -27.02
CA VAL A 704 24.55 29.06 -26.52
C VAL A 704 25.13 30.11 -25.58
N VAL A 705 25.02 31.39 -25.94
CA VAL A 705 25.58 32.50 -25.17
C VAL A 705 24.68 32.71 -23.97
N LYS A 706 25.14 32.31 -22.77
CA LYS A 706 24.40 32.36 -21.52
C LYS A 706 25.02 33.32 -20.49
N ARG A 707 26.28 33.74 -20.67
CA ARG A 707 27.05 34.52 -19.69
C ARG A 707 27.63 35.78 -20.34
N GLU A 708 27.86 36.78 -19.53
CA GLU A 708 28.72 37.89 -19.89
C GLU A 708 30.19 37.47 -19.78
N GLY A 709 30.64 36.66 -20.75
CA GLY A 709 31.98 36.08 -20.80
C GLY A 709 32.75 36.43 -22.08
N THR A 710 33.87 35.74 -22.30
CA THR A 710 34.68 35.84 -23.51
C THR A 710 34.59 34.57 -24.33
N ILE A 711 34.68 34.71 -25.65
CA ILE A 711 34.78 33.58 -26.57
C ILE A 711 36.21 33.18 -26.74
N LEU A 712 36.59 31.99 -26.27
CA LEU A 712 37.88 31.38 -26.52
C LEU A 712 37.88 30.70 -27.89
N VAL A 713 38.91 30.92 -28.65
CA VAL A 713 39.18 30.26 -29.95
C VAL A 713 40.55 29.64 -29.91
N ALA A 714 40.68 28.42 -30.40
CA ALA A 714 41.95 27.73 -30.49
C ALA A 714 42.15 27.07 -31.87
N THR A 715 43.43 26.95 -32.28
CA THR A 715 43.81 26.40 -33.58
C THR A 715 44.73 25.17 -33.44
N GLU A 716 44.81 24.37 -34.49
CA GLU A 716 45.56 23.11 -34.49
C GLU A 716 47.07 23.28 -34.22
N LYS A 717 47.65 24.47 -34.51
CA LYS A 717 49.07 24.78 -34.27
C LYS A 717 49.38 25.46 -32.92
N GLY A 718 48.46 25.33 -31.94
CA GLY A 718 48.73 25.76 -30.57
C GLY A 718 48.54 27.27 -30.33
N LEU A 719 47.93 27.98 -31.22
CA LEU A 719 47.59 29.41 -31.08
C LEU A 719 46.10 29.54 -30.66
N GLY A 720 45.80 30.52 -29.79
CA GLY A 720 44.44 30.82 -29.41
C GLY A 720 44.30 32.18 -28.78
N LYS A 721 43.06 32.58 -28.49
CA LYS A 721 42.76 33.88 -27.92
C LYS A 721 41.38 33.90 -27.30
N ARG A 722 41.18 34.83 -26.42
CA ARG A 722 39.84 35.24 -25.95
C ARG A 722 39.38 36.52 -26.61
N THR A 723 38.14 36.61 -26.92
CA THR A 723 37.51 37.84 -27.50
C THR A 723 36.19 38.09 -26.80
N ASP A 724 35.92 39.31 -26.43
CA ASP A 724 34.69 39.70 -25.80
C ASP A 724 33.48 39.35 -26.67
N VAL A 725 32.43 38.81 -26.08
CA VAL A 725 31.18 38.42 -26.75
C VAL A 725 30.54 39.62 -27.49
N ILE A 726 30.66 40.83 -26.95
CA ILE A 726 30.14 42.06 -27.56
C ILE A 726 30.72 42.30 -28.95
N GLN A 727 31.95 41.88 -29.23
CA GLN A 727 32.57 42.03 -30.55
C GLN A 727 31.93 41.13 -31.63
N TYR A 728 31.13 40.15 -31.24
CA TYR A 728 30.36 39.27 -32.14
C TYR A 728 28.95 39.89 -32.30
N ARG A 729 28.78 40.78 -33.29
CA ARG A 729 27.50 41.41 -33.58
C ARG A 729 26.43 40.36 -33.90
N THR A 730 25.24 40.53 -33.38
CA THR A 730 24.07 39.70 -33.73
C THR A 730 23.69 39.93 -35.19
N GLN A 731 23.47 38.91 -35.95
CA GLN A 731 23.14 38.89 -37.38
C GLN A 731 21.86 38.08 -37.62
N THR A 732 21.31 38.13 -38.82
CA THR A 732 20.32 37.19 -39.26
C THR A 732 20.97 35.84 -39.59
N ARG A 733 20.32 34.68 -39.23
CA ARG A 733 20.81 33.38 -39.58
C ARG A 733 21.01 33.19 -41.10
N GLY A 734 21.83 32.23 -41.51
CA GLY A 734 22.08 31.93 -42.93
C GLY A 734 22.99 32.92 -43.63
N GLY A 735 23.66 33.83 -42.90
CA GLY A 735 24.70 34.68 -43.40
C GLY A 735 26.05 33.95 -43.57
N LYS A 736 27.07 34.64 -44.18
CA LYS A 736 28.46 34.12 -44.31
C LYS A 736 29.28 34.27 -43.02
N GLY A 737 28.71 34.89 -41.98
CA GLY A 737 29.37 35.16 -40.70
C GLY A 737 30.43 36.27 -40.77
N VAL A 738 31.14 36.45 -39.66
CA VAL A 738 32.26 37.38 -39.50
C VAL A 738 33.53 36.59 -39.19
N MET A 739 34.69 37.19 -39.53
CA MET A 739 35.99 36.60 -39.17
C MET A 739 36.15 36.57 -37.64
N THR A 740 36.36 35.43 -37.06
CA THR A 740 36.63 35.25 -35.63
C THR A 740 38.11 35.05 -35.34
N MET A 741 38.82 34.41 -36.26
CA MET A 741 40.28 34.27 -36.21
C MET A 741 40.88 34.30 -37.63
N ARG A 742 42.05 34.87 -37.79
CA ARG A 742 42.76 34.86 -39.09
C ARG A 742 43.51 33.52 -39.24
N VAL A 743 42.97 32.64 -40.06
CA VAL A 743 43.56 31.35 -40.39
C VAL A 743 44.67 31.57 -41.43
N THR A 744 45.90 31.13 -41.13
CA THR A 744 47.07 31.20 -41.97
C THR A 744 47.92 29.91 -41.82
N GLU A 745 48.90 29.69 -42.63
CA GLU A 745 49.82 28.54 -42.47
C GLU A 745 50.47 28.50 -41.06
N LYS A 746 50.72 29.69 -40.44
CA LYS A 746 51.29 29.78 -39.10
C LYS A 746 50.30 29.42 -37.99
N THR A 747 49.00 29.76 -38.10
CA THR A 747 48.03 29.49 -37.11
C THR A 747 47.44 28.08 -37.23
N GLY A 748 47.37 27.53 -38.44
CA GLY A 748 46.57 26.36 -38.74
C GLY A 748 45.08 26.65 -38.69
N LYS A 749 44.23 25.65 -38.93
CA LYS A 749 42.74 25.75 -38.90
C LYS A 749 42.20 25.78 -37.47
N MET A 750 41.03 26.30 -37.28
CA MET A 750 40.37 26.32 -35.99
C MET A 750 39.96 24.90 -35.58
N VAL A 751 40.19 24.58 -34.29
CA VAL A 751 39.83 23.29 -33.67
C VAL A 751 38.68 23.44 -32.68
N SER A 752 38.69 24.53 -31.91
CA SER A 752 37.69 24.73 -30.85
C SER A 752 37.29 26.20 -30.75
N ILE A 753 36.03 26.40 -30.40
CA ILE A 753 35.46 27.68 -30.00
C ILE A 753 34.52 27.43 -28.82
N MET A 754 34.70 28.17 -27.72
CA MET A 754 33.87 27.99 -26.48
C MET A 754 33.74 29.31 -25.71
N GLU A 755 32.66 29.42 -24.92
CA GLU A 755 32.44 30.50 -23.95
C GLU A 755 33.21 30.18 -22.66
N VAL A 756 34.03 31.15 -22.19
CA VAL A 756 34.84 31.02 -20.98
C VAL A 756 34.77 32.27 -20.10
N VAL A 757 34.95 32.12 -18.80
CA VAL A 757 35.12 33.19 -17.80
C VAL A 757 36.50 33.06 -17.15
N ASP A 758 37.00 34.11 -16.50
CA ASP A 758 38.32 34.17 -15.88
C ASP A 758 38.57 33.10 -14.81
N ALA A 759 37.51 32.63 -14.18
CA ALA A 759 37.55 31.58 -13.15
C ALA A 759 37.67 30.16 -13.71
N ASP A 760 37.47 29.95 -15.02
CA ASP A 760 37.56 28.63 -15.65
C ASP A 760 39.02 28.20 -15.85
N ASP A 761 39.22 26.85 -15.91
CA ASP A 761 40.49 26.26 -16.39
C ASP A 761 40.26 25.59 -17.73
N LEU A 762 41.30 25.48 -18.51
CA LEU A 762 41.34 24.77 -19.79
C LEU A 762 42.21 23.53 -19.71
N ILE A 763 41.72 22.46 -20.31
CA ILE A 763 42.53 21.29 -20.65
C ILE A 763 42.73 21.26 -22.15
N VAL A 764 43.97 21.37 -22.58
CA VAL A 764 44.38 21.25 -23.99
C VAL A 764 44.94 19.86 -24.23
N ILE A 765 44.47 19.21 -25.28
CA ILE A 765 44.82 17.82 -25.61
C ILE A 765 45.47 17.83 -27.02
N THR A 766 46.59 17.19 -27.13
CA THR A 766 47.27 17.02 -28.43
C THR A 766 46.92 15.69 -29.09
N ASP A 767 47.17 15.56 -30.39
CA ASP A 767 47.05 14.34 -31.21
C ASP A 767 47.93 13.19 -30.71
N LYS A 768 48.97 13.48 -29.92
CA LYS A 768 49.88 12.51 -29.26
C LYS A 768 49.47 12.20 -27.81
N GLY A 769 48.29 12.58 -27.37
CA GLY A 769 47.80 12.29 -26.01
C GLY A 769 48.41 13.19 -24.91
N VAL A 770 49.16 14.21 -25.20
CA VAL A 770 49.71 15.13 -24.17
C VAL A 770 48.60 16.07 -23.66
N LEU A 771 48.41 16.06 -22.36
CA LEU A 771 47.43 16.85 -21.62
C LEU A 771 48.12 18.04 -20.93
N MET A 772 47.60 19.25 -21.13
CA MET A 772 48.05 20.46 -20.43
C MET A 772 46.84 21.21 -19.82
N ARG A 773 46.90 21.49 -18.52
CA ARG A 773 45.89 22.33 -17.82
C ARG A 773 46.46 23.73 -17.61
N GLN A 774 45.67 24.77 -17.91
CA GLN A 774 46.04 26.16 -17.66
C GLN A 774 44.81 27.00 -17.29
N PRO A 775 44.94 28.02 -16.41
CA PRO A 775 43.88 28.96 -16.13
C PRO A 775 43.52 29.83 -17.35
N VAL A 776 42.20 30.05 -17.50
CA VAL A 776 41.71 30.95 -18.58
C VAL A 776 42.19 32.38 -18.38
N SER A 777 42.35 32.85 -17.13
CA SER A 777 42.88 34.17 -16.80
C SER A 777 44.25 34.49 -17.38
N HIS A 778 45.08 33.47 -17.69
CA HIS A 778 46.40 33.65 -18.31
C HIS A 778 46.31 33.94 -19.81
N ILE A 779 45.14 33.79 -20.45
CA ILE A 779 44.96 34.02 -21.88
C ILE A 779 44.42 35.42 -22.08
N ARG A 780 45.14 36.23 -22.84
CA ARG A 780 44.79 37.65 -23.11
C ARG A 780 43.50 37.77 -23.92
N THR A 781 42.65 38.72 -23.54
CA THR A 781 41.50 39.16 -24.34
C THR A 781 41.97 40.13 -25.44
N ILE A 782 41.74 39.78 -26.71
CA ILE A 782 42.18 40.54 -27.88
C ILE A 782 41.10 40.55 -28.97
N GLY A 783 41.23 41.46 -29.91
CA GLY A 783 40.22 41.66 -30.95
C GLY A 783 40.05 40.50 -31.91
N ARG A 784 38.87 40.38 -32.52
CA ARG A 784 38.38 39.27 -33.37
C ARG A 784 39.34 38.91 -34.55
N VAL A 785 39.91 39.89 -35.26
CA VAL A 785 40.65 39.68 -36.53
C VAL A 785 42.13 39.32 -36.32
N THR A 786 42.55 39.03 -35.10
CA THR A 786 43.96 38.75 -34.79
C THR A 786 44.30 37.25 -34.96
N GLN A 787 45.61 36.94 -35.02
CA GLN A 787 46.11 35.55 -35.11
C GLN A 787 46.18 34.82 -33.76
N GLY A 788 45.88 35.48 -32.63
CA GLY A 788 45.95 34.92 -31.29
C GLY A 788 47.35 34.91 -30.69
N VAL A 789 47.49 34.32 -29.50
CA VAL A 789 48.71 34.12 -28.73
C VAL A 789 49.00 32.63 -28.61
N LYS A 790 50.20 32.24 -28.25
CA LYS A 790 50.59 30.84 -28.06
C LYS A 790 49.92 30.33 -26.79
N LEU A 791 49.02 29.37 -26.93
CA LEU A 791 48.38 28.67 -25.81
C LEU A 791 49.25 27.54 -25.27
N VAL A 792 49.88 26.79 -26.17
CA VAL A 792 50.72 25.66 -25.85
C VAL A 792 51.92 25.59 -26.77
N LYS A 793 53.10 25.16 -26.28
CA LYS A 793 54.26 24.86 -27.09
C LYS A 793 54.13 23.41 -27.55
N LEU A 794 53.88 23.20 -28.83
CA LEU A 794 53.74 21.89 -29.43
C LEU A 794 55.13 21.42 -29.90
N ASP A 795 55.34 20.10 -29.82
CA ASP A 795 56.49 19.45 -30.44
C ASP A 795 56.32 19.41 -31.97
N ASP A 796 57.44 19.23 -32.71
CA ASP A 796 57.41 19.24 -34.18
C ASP A 796 56.46 18.15 -34.73
N GLY A 797 55.53 18.63 -35.56
CA GLY A 797 54.50 17.77 -36.18
C GLY A 797 53.28 17.51 -35.32
N SER A 798 53.21 17.90 -34.01
CA SER A 798 52.07 17.70 -33.15
C SER A 798 51.02 18.80 -33.35
N LYS A 799 49.75 18.44 -33.19
CA LYS A 799 48.58 19.35 -33.33
C LYS A 799 47.70 19.28 -32.11
N ILE A 800 46.96 20.36 -31.83
CA ILE A 800 45.87 20.30 -30.85
C ILE A 800 44.73 19.45 -31.45
N SER A 801 44.31 18.41 -30.71
CA SER A 801 43.19 17.56 -31.06
C SER A 801 41.88 18.13 -30.49
N SER A 802 41.88 18.46 -29.21
CA SER A 802 40.69 18.98 -28.52
C SER A 802 41.04 19.96 -27.41
N ILE A 803 40.10 20.78 -27.02
CA ILE A 803 40.17 21.66 -25.82
C ILE A 803 38.87 21.56 -25.08
N SER A 804 38.97 21.30 -23.80
CA SER A 804 37.82 21.21 -22.88
C SER A 804 37.94 22.24 -21.77
N ARG A 805 36.82 22.78 -21.33
CA ARG A 805 36.73 23.70 -20.22
C ARG A 805 36.47 22.91 -18.93
N VAL A 806 37.18 23.25 -17.89
CA VAL A 806 36.92 22.79 -16.52
C VAL A 806 36.40 23.96 -15.69
N ILE A 807 35.20 23.81 -15.12
CA ILE A 807 34.62 24.80 -14.24
C ILE A 807 35.31 24.68 -12.89
N ASN A 808 35.90 25.76 -12.40
CA ASN A 808 36.52 25.80 -11.07
C ASN A 808 35.49 26.24 -10.05
N GLU A 809 35.09 25.37 -9.13
CA GLU A 809 34.02 25.58 -8.14
C GLU A 809 34.39 26.58 -7.03
N GLU A 810 35.61 27.10 -6.99
CA GLU A 810 36.07 28.06 -5.97
C GLU A 810 35.70 29.55 -6.25
N ALA A 811 34.99 29.86 -7.33
CA ALA A 811 34.51 31.22 -7.56
C ALA A 811 33.19 31.47 -6.80
N PRO A 812 33.02 32.60 -6.10
CA PRO A 812 31.78 32.87 -5.37
C PRO A 812 30.59 32.83 -6.32
N ARG A 813 29.59 32.01 -5.99
CA ARG A 813 28.27 32.04 -6.62
C ARG A 813 27.63 33.38 -6.24
N GLU A 814 27.61 34.38 -7.13
CA GLU A 814 26.70 35.50 -6.97
C GLU A 814 25.27 34.97 -7.00
N ASN A 815 24.62 35.05 -5.82
CA ASN A 815 23.23 34.71 -5.60
C ASN A 815 22.33 35.55 -6.53
N ASN A 816 21.86 34.98 -7.61
CA ASN A 816 20.73 35.44 -8.38
C ASN A 816 19.37 34.95 -7.83
N ASP A 817 19.26 34.81 -6.51
CA ASP A 817 18.00 34.59 -5.78
C ASP A 817 17.65 35.76 -4.88
N LYS A 818 17.65 37.00 -5.45
CA LYS A 818 17.06 38.16 -4.80
C LYS A 818 16.29 39.00 -5.81
N THR A 819 15.21 38.50 -6.35
CA THR A 819 14.18 39.31 -6.99
C THR A 819 12.80 38.62 -7.08
N GLU A 820 12.37 37.92 -6.03
CA GLU A 820 10.95 37.49 -5.90
C GLU A 820 10.46 37.44 -4.44
N ALA A 821 11.07 38.24 -3.54
CA ALA A 821 10.57 38.38 -2.16
C ALA A 821 10.50 39.84 -1.70
N ALA A 822 9.94 40.69 -2.53
CA ALA A 822 9.71 42.11 -2.17
C ALA A 822 8.44 42.69 -2.80
N GLN A 823 7.32 41.97 -2.72
CA GLN A 823 5.97 42.53 -2.95
C GLN A 823 4.89 41.71 -2.30
N GLU A 824 4.98 41.55 -0.98
CA GLU A 824 3.80 41.24 -0.12
C GLU A 824 4.22 41.51 1.33
N GLY A 825 3.77 42.62 1.87
CA GLY A 825 4.02 42.91 3.29
C GLY A 825 3.93 44.40 3.64
N LYS A 826 2.85 45.05 3.28
CA LYS A 826 2.39 46.31 3.92
C LYS A 826 0.89 46.19 4.09
N SER A 827 0.45 45.74 5.25
CA SER A 827 -0.85 46.06 5.82
C SER A 827 -0.70 46.18 7.34
N GLU A 828 -0.68 47.43 7.79
CA GLU A 828 -1.28 48.03 8.97
C GLU A 828 -1.22 47.28 10.31
N GLU A 829 -0.27 47.67 11.13
CA GLU A 829 -0.35 47.62 12.59
C GLU A 829 -1.41 48.59 13.11
N THR A 830 -2.40 48.11 13.81
CA THR A 830 -3.23 48.90 14.73
C THR A 830 -2.96 48.50 16.17
N PRO A 831 -2.80 49.43 17.12
CA PRO A 831 -2.29 49.11 18.47
C PRO A 831 -3.40 48.59 19.39
N VAL A 832 -3.06 47.52 20.14
CA VAL A 832 -3.87 47.02 21.25
C VAL A 832 -3.62 47.88 22.48
N VAL A 833 -4.68 48.50 22.99
CA VAL A 833 -4.75 49.18 24.26
C VAL A 833 -4.94 48.16 25.37
N GLU A 834 -4.01 48.14 26.33
CA GLU A 834 -4.19 47.53 27.66
C GLU A 834 -5.34 48.20 28.43
N LYS A 835 -6.23 47.42 29.00
CA LYS A 835 -6.92 47.80 30.27
C LYS A 835 -7.31 46.55 31.05
N LYS A 836 -6.66 46.45 32.20
CA LYS A 836 -7.07 45.83 33.48
C LYS A 836 -7.50 44.39 33.50
#